data_d0be80c0c09838fabf6f72679fb157e8
#
_entry.id   d0be80c0c09838fabf6f72679fb157e8
#
_cell.length_a   1.000
_cell.length_b   1.000
_cell.length_c   1.000
_cell.angle_alpha   90.00
_cell.angle_beta   90.00
_cell.angle_gamma   90.00
#
_symmetry.space_group_name_H-M   'P 1'
#
loop_
_entity.id
_entity.type
_entity.pdbx_description
1 polymer ?
#
loop_
_entity_poly.entity_id
_entity_poly.type
_entity_poly.pdbx_seq_one_letter_code
_entity_poly.pdbx_strand_id
1 'polypeptide(L)'
;MADKCLTRIENVLKKSSIATEKAQSILNDIKKAQSETKIADLDETIVSKLADGVLKRQQIQKKINKLNALEDEVKIRNTVDYVLKEFSSNPTEGLAAVLVGSNLQKQGSRSSVALAQLSYYRDIVVSFQAKLSENKVNTLFAEANADIERRVSRVIWEVGNDVKITEKNKDIVTLGKVIAEFSETVRKKYNDYGANTEKLAGWIVRQSSDPFQLRNAVDVLNLKNKKNIKEINGTPERNVAAWKEYILPKLDQKRTFANTDGSPQAIDEFLDFAYNSLIKNQNQVVDGAGNSFGSRSLAERIGAKRVLHFNTSDDWFDYNAMFGGKNLKESLFDGFNMAGRNIGMMSMLGSNPQKNFLKIGDLVKRQLILNKKQGQAEKVGNFIQEKQGGYVKFMAEVDGSVNTINGFAAAKWSGITRSILSMAKLGGAVVSAIADVHLYARELKWQGRSYVGGVAEALGRLAKIKNSKQKAEIAEQLGFIADNLVYDLAARYSGSDNLNRNFTQIQRTFFKLNGLSWWTNSLKDGAMLGMGNYVAKQRKIPFNNLTPEFKRLITHFGINEKIWNVIRKMDVERADDGKEFFSARNIDNLSDDVIKNLSGVTKMSKRQVTIARDNLKTRVLGMFLDRSTYAVIEPDARTRGYLKFGLQAGTGPGEAIRFFSQFKAFPYAIINRALGRELAFLEAGQKMRAFQGVANLVIGSAIFGYISMTAKDLLKGKKPRDPINKKTFFSAMLQGGGLGIYTDFLFGQIQQSTSALATIAGPGLTEATKVAAIFNYITKGEFSKAGKQGYLSIKENIPFLNLFYLKTAFDY
;
A
#
# COMPACT_ATOMS: atom_id res chain seq x y z
N MET A 1 -30.44 -23.50 -32.91
CA MET A 1 -29.28 -24.35 -33.28
C MET A 1 -28.23 -24.44 -32.17
N ALA A 2 -27.85 -23.36 -31.55
CA ALA A 2 -26.87 -23.36 -30.44
C ALA A 2 -27.24 -24.31 -29.27
N ASP A 3 -28.50 -24.37 -28.88
CA ASP A 3 -28.98 -25.27 -27.81
C ASP A 3 -28.82 -26.75 -28.12
N LYS A 4 -29.03 -27.15 -29.39
CA LYS A 4 -28.85 -28.57 -29.80
C LYS A 4 -27.38 -29.01 -29.75
N CYS A 5 -26.43 -28.10 -30.08
CA CYS A 5 -25.00 -28.39 -29.98
C CYS A 5 -24.52 -28.46 -28.53
N LEU A 6 -24.96 -27.57 -27.67
CA LEU A 6 -24.65 -27.60 -26.24
C LEU A 6 -25.21 -28.86 -25.59
N THR A 7 -26.46 -29.25 -25.89
CA THR A 7 -27.08 -30.50 -25.41
C THR A 7 -26.32 -31.75 -25.91
N ARG A 8 -25.75 -31.69 -27.11
CA ARG A 8 -24.94 -32.80 -27.66
C ARG A 8 -23.58 -32.90 -26.97
N ILE A 9 -22.92 -31.76 -26.69
CA ILE A 9 -21.70 -31.72 -25.91
C ILE A 9 -21.96 -32.24 -24.49
N GLU A 10 -23.03 -31.80 -23.85
CA GLU A 10 -23.46 -32.27 -22.54
C GLU A 10 -23.67 -33.79 -22.52
N ASN A 11 -24.30 -34.36 -23.55
CA ASN A 11 -24.48 -35.78 -23.69
C ASN A 11 -23.16 -36.55 -23.93
N VAL A 12 -22.21 -35.98 -24.67
CA VAL A 12 -20.89 -36.57 -24.91
C VAL A 12 -20.05 -36.49 -23.60
N LEU A 13 -20.13 -35.42 -22.85
CA LEU A 13 -19.44 -35.25 -21.56
C LEU A 13 -20.04 -36.18 -20.49
N LYS A 14 -21.37 -36.38 -20.48
CA LYS A 14 -22.06 -37.33 -19.58
C LYS A 14 -21.74 -38.81 -19.92
N LYS A 15 -21.44 -39.12 -21.17
CA LYS A 15 -21.01 -40.48 -21.61
C LYS A 15 -19.53 -40.75 -21.41
N SER A 16 -18.73 -39.70 -21.26
CA SER A 16 -17.32 -39.81 -20.91
C SER A 16 -17.21 -40.02 -19.39
N SER A 17 -16.27 -40.83 -18.92
CA SER A 17 -15.99 -41.10 -17.48
C SER A 17 -15.50 -39.90 -16.70
N ILE A 18 -15.92 -38.69 -17.09
CA ILE A 18 -15.55 -37.41 -16.48
C ILE A 18 -16.58 -37.10 -15.40
N ALA A 19 -16.11 -36.73 -14.18
CA ALA A 19 -16.98 -36.33 -13.08
C ALA A 19 -17.92 -35.17 -13.52
N THR A 20 -19.18 -35.24 -13.12
CA THR A 20 -20.26 -34.32 -13.53
C THR A 20 -19.89 -32.84 -13.33
N GLU A 21 -19.25 -32.53 -12.22
CA GLU A 21 -18.74 -31.17 -11.93
C GLU A 21 -17.71 -30.67 -12.96
N LYS A 22 -16.87 -31.57 -13.44
CA LYS A 22 -15.83 -31.26 -14.43
C LYS A 22 -16.41 -31.11 -15.83
N ALA A 23 -17.46 -31.88 -16.15
CA ALA A 23 -18.22 -31.75 -17.39
C ALA A 23 -18.95 -30.40 -17.42
N GLN A 24 -19.55 -29.99 -16.32
CA GLN A 24 -20.20 -28.68 -16.17
C GLN A 24 -19.21 -27.51 -16.29
N SER A 25 -18.03 -27.61 -15.69
CA SER A 25 -16.96 -26.61 -15.85
C SER A 25 -16.53 -26.46 -17.31
N ILE A 26 -16.35 -27.55 -18.03
CA ILE A 26 -16.00 -27.55 -19.46
C ILE A 26 -17.10 -26.89 -20.29
N LEU A 27 -18.38 -27.23 -20.01
CA LEU A 27 -19.53 -26.65 -20.69
C LEU A 27 -19.62 -25.14 -20.49
N ASN A 28 -19.40 -24.67 -19.26
CA ASN A 28 -19.37 -23.26 -18.92
C ASN A 28 -18.21 -22.53 -19.62
N ASP A 29 -17.02 -23.14 -19.70
CA ASP A 29 -15.88 -22.60 -20.42
C ASP A 29 -16.13 -22.50 -21.94
N ILE A 30 -16.86 -23.45 -22.52
CA ILE A 30 -17.26 -23.43 -23.95
C ILE A 30 -18.28 -22.30 -24.19
N LYS A 31 -19.31 -22.17 -23.32
CA LYS A 31 -20.31 -21.09 -23.40
C LYS A 31 -19.61 -19.72 -23.31
N LYS A 32 -18.62 -19.59 -22.43
CA LYS A 32 -17.85 -18.39 -22.25
C LYS A 32 -16.98 -18.05 -23.48
N ALA A 33 -16.29 -19.05 -24.05
CA ALA A 33 -15.49 -18.89 -25.26
C ALA A 33 -16.34 -18.45 -26.44
N GLN A 34 -17.56 -19.00 -26.56
CA GLN A 34 -18.56 -18.62 -27.57
C GLN A 34 -18.94 -17.13 -27.41
N SER A 35 -19.21 -16.65 -26.19
CA SER A 35 -19.58 -15.25 -25.93
C SER A 35 -18.42 -14.29 -26.22
N GLU A 36 -17.18 -14.70 -25.98
CA GLU A 36 -15.97 -13.90 -26.22
C GLU A 36 -15.64 -13.75 -27.72
N THR A 37 -15.96 -14.73 -28.55
CA THR A 37 -15.60 -14.75 -29.98
C THR A 37 -16.68 -14.14 -30.89
N LYS A 38 -17.83 -13.70 -30.36
CA LYS A 38 -18.96 -13.12 -31.12
C LYS A 38 -19.45 -14.00 -32.28
N ILE A 39 -19.31 -15.32 -32.21
CA ILE A 39 -19.75 -16.26 -33.24
C ILE A 39 -21.23 -16.51 -33.04
N ALA A 40 -22.04 -16.09 -34.02
CA ALA A 40 -23.49 -16.21 -33.96
C ALA A 40 -23.97 -17.65 -34.25
N ASP A 41 -23.24 -18.39 -35.09
CA ASP A 41 -23.56 -19.77 -35.45
C ASP A 41 -22.43 -20.74 -35.07
N LEU A 42 -22.79 -21.76 -34.32
CA LEU A 42 -21.88 -22.85 -33.93
C LEU A 42 -22.01 -24.00 -34.93
N ASP A 43 -21.06 -24.17 -35.84
CA ASP A 43 -20.89 -25.43 -36.55
C ASP A 43 -20.02 -26.42 -35.72
N GLU A 44 -20.02 -27.70 -36.14
CA GLU A 44 -19.31 -28.77 -35.44
C GLU A 44 -17.79 -28.55 -35.42
N THR A 45 -17.22 -27.84 -36.39
CA THR A 45 -15.82 -27.50 -36.52
C THR A 45 -15.43 -26.42 -35.53
N ILE A 46 -16.29 -25.42 -35.31
CA ILE A 46 -16.08 -24.31 -34.37
C ILE A 46 -16.17 -24.83 -32.92
N VAL A 47 -17.15 -25.72 -32.65
CA VAL A 47 -17.31 -26.36 -31.33
C VAL A 47 -16.10 -27.21 -30.99
N SER A 48 -15.58 -27.99 -31.96
CA SER A 48 -14.35 -28.78 -31.77
C SER A 48 -13.15 -27.88 -31.47
N LYS A 49 -12.94 -26.80 -32.21
CA LYS A 49 -11.84 -25.82 -31.95
C LYS A 49 -11.96 -25.13 -30.60
N LEU A 50 -13.20 -24.82 -30.17
CA LEU A 50 -13.45 -24.24 -28.85
C LEU A 50 -13.17 -25.25 -27.74
N ALA A 51 -13.62 -26.48 -27.88
CA ALA A 51 -13.35 -27.57 -26.94
C ALA A 51 -11.83 -27.84 -26.82
N ASP A 52 -11.12 -27.93 -27.94
CA ASP A 52 -9.66 -28.07 -27.97
C ASP A 52 -8.94 -26.90 -27.31
N GLY A 53 -9.45 -25.71 -27.54
CA GLY A 53 -8.95 -24.49 -26.88
C GLY A 53 -9.10 -24.54 -25.35
N VAL A 54 -10.24 -24.99 -24.85
CA VAL A 54 -10.52 -25.17 -23.42
C VAL A 54 -9.64 -26.26 -22.82
N LEU A 55 -9.54 -27.42 -23.49
CA LEU A 55 -8.64 -28.51 -23.04
C LEU A 55 -7.18 -28.08 -22.97
N LYS A 56 -6.68 -27.34 -23.96
CA LYS A 56 -5.35 -26.77 -23.95
C LYS A 56 -5.16 -25.82 -22.77
N ARG A 57 -6.11 -24.92 -22.50
CA ARG A 57 -6.06 -24.00 -21.34
C ARG A 57 -6.02 -24.77 -20.02
N GLN A 58 -6.84 -25.80 -19.84
CA GLN A 58 -6.79 -26.64 -18.63
C GLN A 58 -5.47 -27.38 -18.48
N GLN A 59 -4.88 -27.87 -19.57
CA GLN A 59 -3.55 -28.50 -19.52
C GLN A 59 -2.45 -27.50 -19.15
N ILE A 60 -2.51 -26.29 -19.71
CA ILE A 60 -1.59 -25.19 -19.36
C ILE A 60 -1.74 -24.85 -17.87
N GLN A 61 -2.99 -24.69 -17.38
CA GLN A 61 -3.24 -24.40 -15.97
C GLN A 61 -2.70 -25.48 -15.03
N LYS A 62 -2.87 -26.77 -15.39
CA LYS A 62 -2.29 -27.87 -14.62
C LYS A 62 -0.76 -27.82 -14.59
N LYS A 63 -0.12 -27.47 -15.73
CA LYS A 63 1.35 -27.31 -15.79
C LYS A 63 1.82 -26.14 -14.92
N ILE A 64 1.11 -24.99 -14.95
CA ILE A 64 1.40 -23.83 -14.13
C ILE A 64 1.23 -24.18 -12.63
N ASN A 65 0.14 -24.85 -12.25
CA ASN A 65 -0.09 -25.23 -10.86
C ASN A 65 1.00 -26.20 -10.34
N LYS A 66 1.45 -27.15 -11.20
CA LYS A 66 2.56 -28.04 -10.85
C LYS A 66 3.87 -27.28 -10.69
N LEU A 67 4.18 -26.35 -11.58
CA LEU A 67 5.36 -25.50 -11.49
C LEU A 67 5.32 -24.62 -10.23
N ASN A 68 4.17 -23.96 -9.98
CA ASN A 68 3.98 -23.15 -8.79
C ASN A 68 4.18 -23.98 -7.50
N ALA A 69 3.66 -25.21 -7.44
CA ALA A 69 3.85 -26.09 -6.29
C ALA A 69 5.33 -26.43 -6.03
N LEU A 70 6.13 -26.64 -7.09
CA LEU A 70 7.57 -26.87 -6.97
C LEU A 70 8.32 -25.60 -6.51
N GLU A 71 8.00 -24.45 -7.10
CA GLU A 71 8.58 -23.16 -6.71
C GLU A 71 8.21 -22.78 -5.26
N ASP A 72 6.97 -23.06 -4.86
CA ASP A 72 6.49 -22.84 -3.49
C ASP A 72 7.27 -23.71 -2.48
N GLU A 73 7.51 -24.99 -2.79
CA GLU A 73 8.29 -25.88 -1.93
C GLU A 73 9.72 -25.37 -1.75
N VAL A 74 10.37 -24.90 -2.81
CA VAL A 74 11.71 -24.30 -2.72
C VAL A 74 11.70 -23.05 -1.83
N LYS A 75 10.73 -22.15 -2.00
CA LYS A 75 10.58 -20.94 -1.17
C LYS A 75 10.33 -21.29 0.30
N ILE A 76 9.46 -22.28 0.55
CA ILE A 76 9.17 -22.76 1.91
C ILE A 76 10.44 -23.26 2.59
N ARG A 77 11.20 -24.15 1.93
CA ARG A 77 12.45 -24.71 2.50
C ARG A 77 13.48 -23.61 2.76
N ASN A 78 13.75 -22.75 1.79
CA ASN A 78 14.69 -21.65 1.96
C ASN A 78 14.29 -20.72 3.11
N THR A 79 12.99 -20.49 3.31
CA THR A 79 12.48 -19.64 4.39
C THR A 79 12.61 -20.34 5.75
N VAL A 80 12.36 -21.65 5.84
CA VAL A 80 12.56 -22.44 7.05
C VAL A 80 14.03 -22.42 7.46
N ASP A 81 14.94 -22.67 6.51
CA ASP A 81 16.38 -22.64 6.75
C ASP A 81 16.86 -21.26 7.21
N TYR A 82 16.35 -20.19 6.57
CA TYR A 82 16.64 -18.82 6.98
C TYR A 82 16.20 -18.53 8.42
N VAL A 83 14.98 -18.91 8.80
CA VAL A 83 14.45 -18.69 10.15
C VAL A 83 15.28 -19.48 11.18
N LEU A 84 15.56 -20.74 10.93
CA LEU A 84 16.30 -21.61 11.86
C LEU A 84 17.77 -21.24 12.00
N LYS A 85 18.40 -20.75 10.93
CA LYS A 85 19.81 -20.35 10.91
C LYS A 85 20.01 -18.95 11.48
N GLU A 86 19.36 -17.96 10.89
CA GLU A 86 19.60 -16.55 11.22
C GLU A 86 18.91 -16.12 12.51
N PHE A 87 17.82 -16.79 12.89
CA PHE A 87 17.04 -16.51 14.11
C PHE A 87 17.00 -17.71 15.08
N SER A 88 18.09 -18.46 15.17
CA SER A 88 18.19 -19.67 16.00
C SER A 88 17.89 -19.45 17.48
N SER A 89 18.14 -18.26 18.02
CA SER A 89 17.80 -17.86 19.39
C SER A 89 16.33 -17.45 19.56
N ASN A 90 15.70 -16.90 18.52
CA ASN A 90 14.30 -16.45 18.52
C ASN A 90 13.60 -16.71 17.17
N PRO A 91 13.21 -17.96 16.87
CA PRO A 91 12.55 -18.31 15.60
C PRO A 91 11.22 -17.58 15.38
N THR A 92 10.53 -17.20 16.44
CA THR A 92 9.29 -16.39 16.35
C THR A 92 9.55 -15.02 15.74
N GLU A 93 10.65 -14.36 16.14
CA GLU A 93 11.09 -13.11 15.51
C GLU A 93 11.48 -13.33 14.04
N GLY A 94 12.08 -14.46 13.70
CA GLY A 94 12.38 -14.85 12.33
C GLY A 94 11.12 -14.95 11.47
N LEU A 95 10.06 -15.59 11.97
CA LEU A 95 8.76 -15.64 11.28
C LEU A 95 8.14 -14.25 11.11
N ALA A 96 8.17 -13.40 12.14
CA ALA A 96 7.72 -12.02 12.04
C ALA A 96 8.55 -11.22 11.01
N ALA A 97 9.89 -11.44 11.00
CA ALA A 97 10.81 -10.80 10.06
C ALA A 97 10.47 -11.11 8.60
N VAL A 98 10.05 -12.35 8.30
CA VAL A 98 9.61 -12.74 6.95
C VAL A 98 8.42 -11.90 6.48
N LEU A 99 7.45 -11.60 7.33
CA LEU A 99 6.27 -10.81 6.98
C LEU A 99 6.56 -9.29 6.98
N VAL A 100 7.15 -8.78 8.06
CA VAL A 100 7.19 -7.33 8.34
C VAL A 100 8.60 -6.77 8.60
N GLY A 101 9.64 -7.57 8.39
CA GLY A 101 11.04 -7.18 8.62
C GLY A 101 11.45 -7.24 10.08
N SER A 102 12.75 -7.03 10.34
CA SER A 102 13.33 -7.01 11.68
C SER A 102 14.38 -5.91 11.82
N ASN A 103 14.56 -5.41 13.04
CA ASN A 103 15.64 -4.48 13.37
C ASN A 103 16.98 -5.19 13.67
N LEU A 104 16.95 -6.51 13.86
CA LEU A 104 18.16 -7.29 14.11
C LEU A 104 19.15 -7.20 12.94
N GLN A 105 20.44 -7.16 13.27
CA GLN A 105 21.53 -6.99 12.28
C GLN A 105 21.87 -8.34 11.59
N LYS A 106 20.84 -9.05 11.11
CA LYS A 106 20.99 -10.31 10.37
C LYS A 106 21.10 -10.06 8.88
N GLN A 107 21.83 -10.91 8.18
CA GLN A 107 21.94 -10.84 6.72
C GLN A 107 20.56 -11.05 6.09
N GLY A 108 20.16 -10.12 5.20
CA GLY A 108 18.86 -10.18 4.54
C GLY A 108 17.66 -10.00 5.45
N SER A 109 17.82 -9.57 6.72
CA SER A 109 16.74 -9.45 7.69
C SER A 109 15.69 -8.39 7.33
N ARG A 110 16.01 -7.50 6.41
CA ARG A 110 15.07 -6.50 5.86
C ARG A 110 14.31 -6.99 4.64
N SER A 111 14.68 -8.13 4.07
CA SER A 111 13.93 -8.78 2.99
C SER A 111 12.64 -9.39 3.55
N SER A 112 11.56 -8.62 3.53
CA SER A 112 10.24 -9.03 4.05
C SER A 112 9.15 -8.86 2.99
N VAL A 113 8.01 -9.53 3.21
CA VAL A 113 6.83 -9.36 2.36
C VAL A 113 6.43 -7.90 2.26
N ALA A 114 6.35 -7.18 3.38
CA ALA A 114 5.97 -5.77 3.40
C ALA A 114 6.93 -4.89 2.60
N LEU A 115 8.25 -5.12 2.72
CA LEU A 115 9.24 -4.36 1.95
C LEU A 115 9.21 -4.74 0.46
N ALA A 116 9.02 -6.01 0.14
CA ALA A 116 8.87 -6.47 -1.24
C ALA A 116 7.65 -5.82 -1.91
N GLN A 117 6.51 -5.77 -1.23
CA GLN A 117 5.30 -5.10 -1.71
C GLN A 117 5.55 -3.63 -2.06
N LEU A 118 6.20 -2.90 -1.16
CA LEU A 118 6.54 -1.49 -1.37
C LEU A 118 7.52 -1.33 -2.55
N SER A 119 8.51 -2.21 -2.64
CA SER A 119 9.53 -2.16 -3.69
C SER A 119 8.93 -2.47 -5.07
N TYR A 120 8.08 -3.49 -5.21
CA TYR A 120 7.39 -3.78 -6.47
C TYR A 120 6.42 -2.68 -6.87
N TYR A 121 5.68 -2.13 -5.93
CA TYR A 121 4.81 -0.98 -6.21
C TYR A 121 5.62 0.20 -6.75
N ARG A 122 6.72 0.54 -6.08
CA ARG A 122 7.59 1.65 -6.49
C ARG A 122 8.23 1.39 -7.84
N ASP A 123 8.72 0.19 -8.09
CA ASP A 123 9.28 -0.22 -9.39
C ASP A 123 8.28 -0.03 -10.53
N ILE A 124 7.03 -0.46 -10.33
CA ILE A 124 5.95 -0.29 -11.31
C ILE A 124 5.67 1.20 -11.57
N VAL A 125 5.52 2.03 -10.52
CA VAL A 125 5.22 3.46 -10.66
C VAL A 125 6.34 4.18 -11.38
N VAL A 126 7.60 3.93 -11.01
CA VAL A 126 8.77 4.55 -11.62
C VAL A 126 8.91 4.17 -13.08
N SER A 127 8.72 2.89 -13.39
CA SER A 127 8.76 2.40 -14.78
C SER A 127 7.64 3.02 -15.62
N PHE A 128 6.47 3.23 -15.05
CA PHE A 128 5.37 3.94 -15.70
C PHE A 128 5.70 5.41 -15.98
N GLN A 129 6.20 6.13 -14.98
CA GLN A 129 6.62 7.52 -15.13
C GLN A 129 7.70 7.69 -16.20
N ALA A 130 8.68 6.78 -16.22
CA ALA A 130 9.70 6.76 -17.26
C ALA A 130 9.10 6.62 -18.66
N LYS A 131 8.11 5.72 -18.82
CA LYS A 131 7.40 5.56 -20.10
C LYS A 131 6.62 6.80 -20.51
N LEU A 132 5.99 7.49 -19.56
CA LEU A 132 5.32 8.78 -19.83
C LEU A 132 6.32 9.84 -20.30
N SER A 133 7.48 9.96 -19.64
CA SER A 133 8.53 10.93 -19.97
C SER A 133 9.20 10.62 -21.31
N GLU A 134 9.54 9.35 -21.59
CA GLU A 134 10.07 8.91 -22.88
C GLU A 134 9.15 9.27 -24.06
N ASN A 135 7.84 9.22 -23.85
CA ASN A 135 6.83 9.56 -24.85
C ASN A 135 6.35 11.03 -24.78
N LYS A 136 6.91 11.86 -23.89
CA LYS A 136 6.61 13.29 -23.70
C LYS A 136 5.14 13.58 -23.36
N VAL A 137 4.46 12.64 -22.65
CA VAL A 137 3.04 12.78 -22.26
C VAL A 137 2.85 12.89 -20.74
N ASN A 138 3.91 13.07 -19.98
CA ASN A 138 3.88 13.22 -18.52
C ASN A 138 3.06 14.44 -18.07
N THR A 139 3.22 15.61 -18.71
CA THR A 139 2.43 16.82 -18.41
C THR A 139 0.95 16.60 -18.70
N LEU A 140 0.62 16.06 -19.89
CA LEU A 140 -0.76 15.73 -20.24
C LEU A 140 -1.40 14.78 -19.24
N PHE A 141 -0.68 13.75 -18.80
CA PHE A 141 -1.15 12.82 -17.78
C PHE A 141 -1.36 13.50 -16.43
N ALA A 142 -0.43 14.39 -16.02
CA ALA A 142 -0.52 15.10 -14.74
C ALA A 142 -1.73 16.04 -14.67
N GLU A 143 -2.02 16.75 -15.76
CA GLU A 143 -3.05 17.79 -15.88
C GLU A 143 -4.38 17.27 -16.46
N ALA A 144 -4.50 15.96 -16.74
CA ALA A 144 -5.69 15.39 -17.36
C ALA A 144 -6.95 15.68 -16.51
N ASN A 145 -7.92 16.30 -17.16
CA ASN A 145 -9.27 16.52 -16.64
C ASN A 145 -10.21 15.38 -17.09
N ALA A 146 -11.49 15.42 -16.66
CA ALA A 146 -12.46 14.38 -16.97
C ALA A 146 -12.68 14.14 -18.48
N ASP A 147 -12.59 15.18 -19.32
CA ASP A 147 -12.70 15.04 -20.78
C ASP A 147 -11.50 14.28 -21.36
N ILE A 148 -10.30 14.71 -20.99
CA ILE A 148 -9.07 14.04 -21.43
C ILE A 148 -9.06 12.58 -20.96
N GLU A 149 -9.44 12.32 -19.69
CA GLU A 149 -9.51 10.96 -19.16
C GLU A 149 -10.53 10.07 -19.91
N ARG A 150 -11.68 10.61 -20.31
CA ARG A 150 -12.68 9.90 -21.12
C ARG A 150 -12.10 9.53 -22.48
N ARG A 151 -11.47 10.46 -23.16
CA ARG A 151 -10.85 10.25 -24.49
C ARG A 151 -9.70 9.26 -24.42
N VAL A 152 -8.84 9.35 -23.39
CA VAL A 152 -7.77 8.38 -23.11
C VAL A 152 -8.35 6.98 -22.85
N SER A 153 -9.42 6.87 -22.06
CA SER A 153 -10.10 5.59 -21.79
C SER A 153 -10.63 4.94 -23.07
N ARG A 154 -11.14 5.75 -24.00
CA ARG A 154 -11.60 5.27 -25.33
C ARG A 154 -10.43 4.70 -26.13
N VAL A 155 -9.29 5.39 -26.18
CA VAL A 155 -8.08 4.88 -26.86
C VAL A 155 -7.60 3.56 -26.23
N ILE A 156 -7.56 3.47 -24.89
CA ILE A 156 -7.17 2.23 -24.19
C ILE A 156 -8.11 1.07 -24.59
N TRP A 157 -9.40 1.33 -24.67
CA TRP A 157 -10.40 0.32 -25.07
C TRP A 157 -10.22 -0.08 -26.54
N GLU A 158 -10.04 0.90 -27.45
CA GLU A 158 -9.83 0.64 -28.89
C GLU A 158 -8.56 -0.17 -29.12
N VAL A 159 -7.43 0.17 -28.48
CA VAL A 159 -6.18 -0.60 -28.52
C VAL A 159 -6.38 -2.03 -27.96
N GLY A 160 -7.10 -2.16 -26.85
CA GLY A 160 -7.36 -3.45 -26.21
C GLY A 160 -8.22 -4.39 -27.02
N ASN A 161 -9.15 -3.87 -27.84
CA ASN A 161 -10.01 -4.64 -28.73
C ASN A 161 -9.49 -4.79 -30.16
N ASP A 162 -8.31 -4.21 -30.45
CA ASP A 162 -7.69 -4.22 -31.77
C ASP A 162 -8.60 -3.61 -32.85
N VAL A 163 -9.29 -2.51 -32.50
CA VAL A 163 -10.14 -1.74 -33.40
C VAL A 163 -9.50 -0.42 -33.78
N LYS A 164 -9.97 0.21 -34.88
CA LYS A 164 -9.44 1.49 -35.35
C LYS A 164 -9.60 2.57 -34.29
N ILE A 165 -8.50 3.28 -34.01
CA ILE A 165 -8.47 4.41 -33.08
C ILE A 165 -9.23 5.59 -33.72
N THR A 166 -10.24 6.10 -33.04
CA THR A 166 -11.09 7.21 -33.48
C THR A 166 -10.61 8.57 -33.03
N GLU A 167 -9.77 8.62 -31.98
CA GLU A 167 -9.20 9.85 -31.45
C GLU A 167 -8.21 10.49 -32.45
N LYS A 168 -8.33 11.82 -32.61
CA LYS A 168 -7.50 12.60 -33.57
C LYS A 168 -6.30 13.27 -32.92
N ASN A 169 -6.38 13.57 -31.61
CA ASN A 169 -5.27 14.21 -30.90
C ASN A 169 -4.15 13.21 -30.66
N LYS A 170 -2.99 13.46 -31.26
CA LYS A 170 -1.82 12.57 -31.22
C LYS A 170 -1.30 12.33 -29.80
N ASP A 171 -1.32 13.33 -28.92
CA ASP A 171 -0.83 13.21 -27.56
C ASP A 171 -1.76 12.33 -26.70
N ILE A 172 -3.09 12.47 -26.90
CA ILE A 172 -4.08 11.61 -26.24
C ILE A 172 -3.96 10.16 -26.74
N VAL A 173 -3.77 9.96 -28.06
CA VAL A 173 -3.53 8.63 -28.62
C VAL A 173 -2.25 8.01 -28.03
N THR A 174 -1.17 8.80 -27.95
CA THR A 174 0.09 8.33 -27.37
C THR A 174 -0.08 7.96 -25.91
N LEU A 175 -0.73 8.81 -25.12
CA LEU A 175 -1.00 8.54 -23.70
C LEU A 175 -1.83 7.26 -23.52
N GLY A 176 -2.90 7.10 -24.30
CA GLY A 176 -3.74 5.88 -24.24
C GLY A 176 -2.97 4.61 -24.57
N LYS A 177 -2.13 4.65 -25.62
CA LYS A 177 -1.25 3.52 -25.98
C LYS A 177 -0.25 3.20 -24.89
N VAL A 178 0.44 4.20 -24.34
CA VAL A 178 1.40 4.01 -23.24
C VAL A 178 0.74 3.32 -22.04
N ILE A 179 -0.46 3.76 -21.65
CA ILE A 179 -1.19 3.14 -20.54
C ILE A 179 -1.58 1.69 -20.86
N ALA A 180 -2.08 1.41 -22.08
CA ALA A 180 -2.47 0.08 -22.49
C ALA A 180 -1.27 -0.90 -22.51
N GLU A 181 -0.16 -0.49 -23.12
CA GLU A 181 1.08 -1.29 -23.20
C GLU A 181 1.70 -1.53 -21.83
N PHE A 182 1.70 -0.50 -20.98
CA PHE A 182 2.24 -0.63 -19.63
C PHE A 182 1.39 -1.56 -18.77
N SER A 183 0.07 -1.49 -18.91
CA SER A 183 -0.85 -2.42 -18.24
C SER A 183 -0.59 -3.88 -18.63
N GLU A 184 -0.27 -4.12 -19.90
CA GLU A 184 0.12 -5.45 -20.39
C GLU A 184 1.46 -5.90 -19.79
N THR A 185 2.40 -4.97 -19.59
CA THR A 185 3.66 -5.26 -18.89
C THR A 185 3.41 -5.69 -17.45
N VAL A 186 2.52 -5.02 -16.72
CA VAL A 186 2.14 -5.40 -15.36
C VAL A 186 1.45 -6.77 -15.34
N ARG A 187 0.56 -7.05 -16.31
CA ARG A 187 -0.08 -8.37 -16.45
C ARG A 187 0.95 -9.50 -16.65
N LYS A 188 1.94 -9.29 -17.52
CA LYS A 188 3.02 -10.25 -17.73
C LYS A 188 3.82 -10.47 -16.46
N LYS A 189 4.11 -9.40 -15.72
CA LYS A 189 4.81 -9.50 -14.43
C LYS A 189 4.02 -10.34 -13.41
N TYR A 190 2.70 -10.23 -13.35
CA TYR A 190 1.88 -11.15 -12.54
C TYR A 190 2.09 -12.63 -12.95
N ASN A 191 2.12 -12.92 -14.26
CA ASN A 191 2.29 -14.27 -14.76
C ASN A 191 3.70 -14.82 -14.47
N ASP A 192 4.71 -13.97 -14.46
CA ASP A 192 6.08 -14.37 -14.06
C ASP A 192 6.13 -14.87 -12.62
N TYR A 193 5.26 -14.36 -11.74
CA TYR A 193 5.17 -14.78 -10.32
C TYR A 193 4.10 -15.85 -10.06
N GLY A 194 3.58 -16.50 -11.10
CA GLY A 194 2.74 -17.70 -10.98
C GLY A 194 1.26 -17.49 -11.18
N ALA A 195 0.78 -16.27 -11.46
CA ALA A 195 -0.57 -16.05 -11.92
C ALA A 195 -0.74 -16.59 -13.37
N ASN A 196 -1.99 -16.80 -13.78
CA ASN A 196 -2.35 -17.11 -15.16
C ASN A 196 -3.44 -16.14 -15.62
N THR A 197 -3.05 -14.87 -15.76
CA THR A 197 -3.96 -13.82 -16.20
C THR A 197 -3.92 -13.71 -17.71
N GLU A 198 -5.04 -14.01 -18.36
CA GLU A 198 -5.20 -13.85 -19.80
C GLU A 198 -5.28 -12.37 -20.17
N LYS A 199 -4.89 -12.05 -21.42
CA LYS A 199 -5.11 -10.71 -21.99
C LYS A 199 -6.62 -10.52 -22.16
N LEU A 200 -7.16 -9.48 -21.55
CA LEU A 200 -8.58 -9.14 -21.66
C LEU A 200 -8.74 -8.06 -22.73
N ALA A 201 -9.51 -8.37 -23.77
CA ALA A 201 -9.89 -7.39 -24.78
C ALA A 201 -10.69 -6.25 -24.11
N GLY A 202 -10.38 -4.99 -24.46
CA GLY A 202 -11.04 -3.82 -23.87
C GLY A 202 -10.72 -3.59 -22.40
N TRP A 203 -9.58 -4.10 -21.92
CA TRP A 203 -9.19 -3.91 -20.52
C TRP A 203 -8.90 -2.43 -20.25
N ILE A 204 -9.77 -1.82 -19.47
CA ILE A 204 -9.54 -0.54 -18.82
C ILE A 204 -9.17 -0.81 -17.38
N VAL A 205 -8.35 0.06 -16.82
CA VAL A 205 -7.83 -0.01 -15.47
C VAL A 205 -8.89 -0.43 -14.45
N ARG A 206 -8.46 -1.11 -13.41
CA ARG A 206 -9.32 -1.64 -12.35
C ARG A 206 -10.38 -0.64 -11.91
N GLN A 207 -11.60 -1.08 -11.98
CA GLN A 207 -12.76 -0.39 -11.50
C GLN A 207 -12.79 -0.40 -9.97
N SER A 208 -12.86 0.75 -9.34
CA SER A 208 -13.12 0.89 -7.91
C SER A 208 -14.52 1.48 -7.74
N SER A 209 -15.43 0.69 -7.18
CA SER A 209 -16.74 1.20 -6.80
C SER A 209 -16.66 1.85 -5.40
N ASP A 210 -17.35 2.99 -5.25
CA ASP A 210 -17.50 3.64 -3.95
C ASP A 210 -18.71 3.03 -3.22
N PRO A 211 -18.52 2.29 -2.12
CA PRO A 211 -19.61 1.69 -1.38
C PRO A 211 -20.66 2.69 -0.87
N PHE A 212 -20.27 3.96 -0.71
CA PHE A 212 -21.17 5.05 -0.35
C PHE A 212 -22.14 5.40 -1.44
N GLN A 213 -21.61 5.60 -2.65
CA GLN A 213 -22.42 5.97 -3.79
C GLN A 213 -23.35 4.83 -4.16
N LEU A 214 -22.90 3.58 -4.03
CA LEU A 214 -23.74 2.40 -4.26
C LEU A 214 -24.91 2.31 -3.26
N ARG A 215 -24.64 2.51 -1.96
CA ARG A 215 -25.68 2.47 -0.93
C ARG A 215 -26.66 3.63 -0.97
N ASN A 216 -26.32 4.69 -1.70
CA ASN A 216 -27.17 5.86 -1.92
C ASN A 216 -27.45 6.04 -3.43
N ALA A 217 -27.62 4.95 -4.17
CA ALA A 217 -27.72 4.98 -5.62
C ALA A 217 -28.89 5.86 -6.11
N VAL A 218 -30.04 5.83 -5.42
CA VAL A 218 -31.18 6.69 -5.72
C VAL A 218 -30.81 8.17 -5.66
N ASP A 219 -30.17 8.59 -4.58
CA ASP A 219 -29.76 9.99 -4.39
C ASP A 219 -28.67 10.41 -5.37
N VAL A 220 -27.70 9.53 -5.62
CA VAL A 220 -26.60 9.79 -6.57
C VAL A 220 -27.15 10.01 -7.99
N LEU A 221 -28.07 9.16 -8.43
CA LEU A 221 -28.70 9.26 -9.75
C LEU A 221 -29.60 10.49 -9.86
N ASN A 222 -30.39 10.82 -8.83
CA ASN A 222 -31.26 11.98 -8.80
C ASN A 222 -30.48 13.31 -8.79
N LEU A 223 -29.43 13.43 -7.97
CA LEU A 223 -28.58 14.61 -7.90
C LEU A 223 -27.89 14.92 -9.24
N LYS A 224 -27.42 13.91 -9.95
CA LYS A 224 -26.74 14.10 -11.25
C LYS A 224 -27.70 14.33 -12.40
N ASN A 225 -28.91 13.77 -12.34
CA ASN A 225 -29.93 13.97 -13.36
C ASN A 225 -30.77 15.24 -13.13
N LYS A 226 -30.41 16.10 -12.16
CA LYS A 226 -31.11 17.33 -11.80
C LYS A 226 -32.63 17.12 -11.53
N LYS A 227 -33.02 15.92 -11.10
CA LYS A 227 -34.41 15.65 -10.69
C LYS A 227 -34.66 16.20 -9.30
N ASN A 228 -35.87 16.70 -9.05
CA ASN A 228 -36.30 17.37 -7.81
C ASN A 228 -35.98 16.53 -6.56
N ILE A 229 -35.27 17.17 -5.61
CA ILE A 229 -34.68 16.60 -4.39
C ILE A 229 -35.77 16.20 -3.32
N LYS A 230 -37.05 16.29 -3.62
CA LYS A 230 -38.11 16.02 -2.64
C LYS A 230 -38.35 14.56 -2.25
N GLU A 231 -37.73 13.59 -2.93
CA GLU A 231 -37.83 12.17 -2.59
C GLU A 231 -36.44 11.61 -2.16
N ILE A 232 -35.85 12.20 -1.16
CA ILE A 232 -34.60 11.74 -0.60
C ILE A 232 -34.94 10.75 0.53
N ASN A 233 -34.99 9.45 0.20
CA ASN A 233 -34.80 8.33 1.14
C ASN A 233 -34.88 7.00 0.38
N GLY A 234 -33.77 6.65 -0.27
CA GLY A 234 -33.62 5.31 -0.83
C GLY A 234 -33.51 4.27 0.27
N THR A 235 -34.51 3.39 0.41
CA THR A 235 -34.32 2.18 1.21
C THR A 235 -33.20 1.33 0.60
N PRO A 236 -32.57 0.41 1.36
CA PRO A 236 -31.56 -0.47 0.81
C PRO A 236 -31.99 -1.18 -0.48
N GLU A 237 -33.23 -1.66 -0.51
CA GLU A 237 -33.82 -2.37 -1.65
C GLU A 237 -33.97 -1.45 -2.87
N ARG A 238 -34.46 -0.19 -2.68
CA ARG A 238 -34.56 0.81 -3.75
C ARG A 238 -33.19 1.19 -4.32
N ASN A 239 -32.17 1.29 -3.49
CA ASN A 239 -30.80 1.58 -3.95
C ASN A 239 -30.24 0.45 -4.81
N VAL A 240 -30.49 -0.83 -4.44
CA VAL A 240 -30.11 -1.99 -5.26
C VAL A 240 -30.83 -1.95 -6.60
N ALA A 241 -32.16 -1.73 -6.58
CA ALA A 241 -32.97 -1.68 -7.81
C ALA A 241 -32.50 -0.57 -8.76
N ALA A 242 -32.28 0.65 -8.23
CA ALA A 242 -31.82 1.79 -9.02
C ALA A 242 -30.42 1.53 -9.63
N TRP A 243 -29.52 0.88 -8.88
CA TRP A 243 -28.22 0.51 -9.42
C TRP A 243 -28.33 -0.54 -10.52
N LYS A 244 -29.17 -1.58 -10.35
CA LYS A 244 -29.40 -2.60 -11.37
C LYS A 244 -29.96 -1.99 -12.65
N GLU A 245 -30.97 -1.15 -12.55
CA GLU A 245 -31.57 -0.43 -13.68
C GLU A 245 -30.56 0.43 -14.43
N TYR A 246 -29.67 1.12 -13.71
CA TYR A 246 -28.63 1.95 -14.32
C TYR A 246 -27.53 1.16 -15.01
N ILE A 247 -27.08 0.04 -14.41
CA ILE A 247 -25.92 -0.68 -14.92
C ILE A 247 -26.28 -1.67 -16.04
N LEU A 248 -27.45 -2.33 -15.97
CA LEU A 248 -27.82 -3.42 -16.87
C LEU A 248 -27.71 -3.04 -18.36
N PRO A 249 -28.21 -1.89 -18.85
CA PRO A 249 -28.09 -1.50 -20.27
C PRO A 249 -26.64 -1.15 -20.67
N LYS A 250 -25.74 -0.90 -19.74
CA LYS A 250 -24.34 -0.58 -19.97
C LYS A 250 -23.44 -1.80 -20.04
N LEU A 251 -23.96 -2.96 -19.64
CA LEU A 251 -23.20 -4.21 -19.61
C LEU A 251 -23.29 -4.94 -20.94
N ASP A 252 -22.15 -5.48 -21.39
CA ASP A 252 -22.11 -6.57 -22.37
C ASP A 252 -22.74 -7.81 -21.73
N GLN A 253 -24.02 -8.00 -21.98
CA GLN A 253 -24.81 -9.04 -21.33
C GLN A 253 -24.28 -10.44 -21.68
N LYS A 254 -23.84 -10.66 -22.92
CA LYS A 254 -23.29 -11.96 -23.37
C LYS A 254 -22.05 -12.35 -22.61
N ARG A 255 -21.15 -11.39 -22.35
CA ARG A 255 -19.89 -11.62 -21.62
C ARG A 255 -20.10 -11.64 -20.11
N THR A 256 -20.95 -10.75 -19.60
CA THR A 256 -21.20 -10.63 -18.15
C THR A 256 -21.96 -11.83 -17.61
N PHE A 257 -23.01 -12.26 -18.33
CA PHE A 257 -23.89 -13.34 -17.89
C PHE A 257 -23.58 -14.68 -18.57
N ALA A 258 -22.40 -14.83 -19.16
CA ALA A 258 -22.00 -16.05 -19.89
C ALA A 258 -22.09 -17.35 -19.06
N ASN A 259 -22.05 -17.24 -17.74
CA ASN A 259 -22.09 -18.36 -16.80
C ASN A 259 -23.46 -18.51 -16.11
N THR A 260 -24.48 -17.77 -16.51
CA THR A 260 -25.86 -17.91 -16.07
C THR A 260 -26.68 -18.63 -17.18
N ASP A 261 -27.87 -19.11 -16.85
CA ASP A 261 -28.78 -19.65 -17.85
C ASP A 261 -29.44 -18.57 -18.72
N GLY A 262 -29.16 -17.28 -18.45
CA GLY A 262 -29.69 -16.14 -19.18
C GLY A 262 -31.13 -15.78 -18.81
N SER A 263 -31.74 -16.48 -17.85
CA SER A 263 -33.07 -16.11 -17.37
C SER A 263 -33.04 -14.77 -16.64
N PRO A 264 -34.17 -14.00 -16.70
CA PRO A 264 -34.24 -12.72 -15.94
C PRO A 264 -33.96 -12.89 -14.45
N GLN A 265 -34.41 -14.04 -13.87
CA GLN A 265 -34.13 -14.34 -12.46
C GLN A 265 -32.64 -14.56 -12.19
N ALA A 266 -31.93 -15.33 -13.02
CA ALA A 266 -30.52 -15.61 -12.85
C ALA A 266 -29.65 -14.34 -13.05
N ILE A 267 -30.05 -13.45 -13.96
CA ILE A 267 -29.44 -12.16 -14.18
C ILE A 267 -29.62 -11.26 -12.93
N ASP A 268 -30.81 -11.25 -12.35
CA ASP A 268 -31.15 -10.48 -11.18
C ASP A 268 -30.36 -10.93 -9.94
N GLU A 269 -30.32 -12.24 -9.68
CA GLU A 269 -29.54 -12.87 -8.61
C GLU A 269 -28.03 -12.60 -8.77
N PHE A 270 -27.51 -12.67 -10.00
CA PHE A 270 -26.12 -12.32 -10.29
C PHE A 270 -25.81 -10.86 -9.96
N LEU A 271 -26.69 -9.92 -10.33
CA LEU A 271 -26.51 -8.50 -10.03
C LEU A 271 -26.62 -8.20 -8.54
N ASP A 272 -27.52 -8.89 -7.79
CA ASP A 272 -27.58 -8.80 -6.33
C ASP A 272 -26.26 -9.22 -5.68
N PHE A 273 -25.72 -10.33 -6.15
CA PHE A 273 -24.45 -10.82 -5.69
C PHE A 273 -23.31 -9.83 -6.01
N ALA A 274 -23.26 -9.32 -7.25
CA ALA A 274 -22.26 -8.34 -7.68
C ALA A 274 -22.34 -7.06 -6.82
N TYR A 275 -23.54 -6.52 -6.61
CA TYR A 275 -23.78 -5.35 -5.76
C TYR A 275 -23.29 -5.57 -4.33
N ASN A 276 -23.66 -6.68 -3.70
CA ASN A 276 -23.23 -7.01 -2.34
C ASN A 276 -21.72 -7.18 -2.23
N SER A 277 -21.08 -7.75 -3.23
CA SER A 277 -19.62 -7.90 -3.30
C SER A 277 -18.93 -6.53 -3.41
N LEU A 278 -19.44 -5.63 -4.23
CA LEU A 278 -18.92 -4.26 -4.40
C LEU A 278 -19.07 -3.43 -3.13
N ILE A 279 -20.20 -3.52 -2.44
CA ILE A 279 -20.43 -2.81 -1.15
C ILE A 279 -19.47 -3.27 -0.07
N LYS A 280 -19.22 -4.57 0.03
CA LYS A 280 -18.34 -5.13 1.06
C LYS A 280 -16.85 -4.91 0.75
N ASN A 281 -16.55 -4.34 -0.42
CA ASN A 281 -15.18 -4.23 -0.95
C ASN A 281 -14.43 -5.58 -0.89
N GLN A 282 -15.20 -6.67 -0.93
CA GLN A 282 -14.69 -8.02 -0.98
C GLN A 282 -14.39 -8.32 -2.45
N ASN A 283 -13.12 -8.49 -2.79
CA ASN A 283 -12.72 -9.06 -4.08
C ASN A 283 -13.01 -10.57 -4.09
N GLN A 284 -14.22 -10.97 -3.69
CA GLN A 284 -14.68 -12.33 -3.86
C GLN A 284 -15.02 -12.50 -5.34
N VAL A 285 -14.17 -13.23 -6.01
CA VAL A 285 -14.48 -13.71 -7.34
C VAL A 285 -15.53 -14.80 -7.17
N VAL A 286 -16.71 -14.51 -7.67
CA VAL A 286 -17.78 -15.49 -7.76
C VAL A 286 -17.73 -16.11 -9.14
N ASP A 287 -17.81 -17.42 -9.22
CA ASP A 287 -18.17 -18.02 -10.49
C ASP A 287 -19.67 -17.76 -10.75
N GLY A 288 -20.06 -17.89 -12.03
CA GLY A 288 -21.44 -17.64 -12.44
C GLY A 288 -22.49 -18.58 -11.82
N ALA A 289 -22.10 -19.48 -10.92
CA ALA A 289 -22.96 -20.38 -10.17
C ALA A 289 -23.26 -19.89 -8.74
N GLY A 290 -22.81 -18.68 -8.38
CA GLY A 290 -23.08 -18.11 -7.04
C GLY A 290 -22.23 -18.69 -5.91
N ASN A 291 -21.32 -19.60 -6.20
CA ASN A 291 -20.46 -20.22 -5.20
C ASN A 291 -19.30 -19.30 -4.81
N SER A 292 -19.18 -18.99 -3.52
CA SER A 292 -18.00 -18.30 -3.02
C SER A 292 -16.79 -19.25 -3.07
N PHE A 293 -15.75 -18.86 -3.82
CA PHE A 293 -14.51 -19.65 -3.88
C PHE A 293 -13.70 -19.51 -2.60
N GLY A 294 -14.02 -20.29 -1.59
CA GLY A 294 -13.41 -20.24 -0.26
C GLY A 294 -11.94 -20.65 -0.17
N SER A 295 -11.32 -21.25 -1.19
CA SER A 295 -9.98 -21.83 -1.04
C SER A 295 -9.01 -21.65 -2.21
N ARG A 296 -9.27 -20.73 -3.14
CA ARG A 296 -8.34 -20.48 -4.25
C ARG A 296 -7.06 -19.79 -3.78
N SER A 297 -5.93 -20.21 -4.36
CA SER A 297 -4.65 -19.55 -4.15
C SER A 297 -4.68 -18.07 -4.59
N LEU A 298 -3.78 -17.23 -4.09
CA LEU A 298 -3.68 -15.83 -4.51
C LEU A 298 -3.43 -15.74 -6.02
N ALA A 299 -2.56 -16.59 -6.57
CA ALA A 299 -2.27 -16.67 -7.99
C ALA A 299 -3.53 -16.97 -8.85
N GLU A 300 -4.38 -17.87 -8.38
CA GLU A 300 -5.65 -18.20 -9.07
C GLU A 300 -6.66 -17.06 -8.97
N ARG A 301 -6.74 -16.38 -7.83
CA ARG A 301 -7.61 -15.19 -7.64
C ARG A 301 -7.24 -14.02 -8.55
N ILE A 302 -5.94 -13.80 -8.76
CA ILE A 302 -5.46 -12.76 -9.69
C ILE A 302 -5.80 -13.11 -11.14
N GLY A 303 -5.71 -14.39 -11.51
CA GLY A 303 -6.07 -14.89 -12.83
C GLY A 303 -7.57 -14.90 -13.11
N ALA A 304 -8.41 -14.67 -12.10
CA ALA A 304 -9.84 -14.69 -12.28
C ALA A 304 -10.34 -13.49 -13.10
N LYS A 305 -11.28 -13.76 -14.02
CA LYS A 305 -11.77 -12.76 -14.96
C LYS A 305 -12.69 -11.74 -14.28
N ARG A 306 -12.84 -10.57 -14.91
CA ARG A 306 -13.81 -9.55 -14.46
C ARG A 306 -15.22 -10.13 -14.49
N VAL A 307 -16.01 -9.70 -13.51
CA VAL A 307 -17.40 -10.09 -13.38
C VAL A 307 -18.29 -9.21 -14.27
N LEU A 308 -18.05 -7.90 -14.27
CA LEU A 308 -18.82 -6.92 -15.04
C LEU A 308 -18.04 -6.50 -16.30
N HIS A 309 -18.60 -6.73 -17.46
CA HIS A 309 -18.07 -6.29 -18.75
C HIS A 309 -18.98 -5.21 -19.32
N PHE A 310 -18.41 -4.07 -19.73
CA PHE A 310 -19.16 -2.96 -20.30
C PHE A 310 -19.19 -3.05 -21.83
N ASN A 311 -20.26 -2.55 -22.45
CA ASN A 311 -20.42 -2.52 -23.92
C ASN A 311 -19.34 -1.63 -24.55
N THR A 312 -19.11 -0.46 -23.98
CA THR A 312 -18.16 0.55 -24.47
C THR A 312 -17.31 1.14 -23.35
N SER A 313 -16.25 1.84 -23.71
CA SER A 313 -15.45 2.61 -22.76
C SER A 313 -16.24 3.78 -22.16
N ASP A 314 -17.16 4.37 -22.92
CA ASP A 314 -18.00 5.46 -22.43
C ASP A 314 -18.99 4.96 -21.36
N ASP A 315 -19.59 3.78 -21.55
CA ASP A 315 -20.45 3.15 -20.53
C ASP A 315 -19.68 2.89 -19.24
N TRP A 316 -18.43 2.40 -19.35
CA TRP A 316 -17.57 2.23 -18.20
C TRP A 316 -17.25 3.58 -17.53
N PHE A 317 -16.92 4.59 -18.31
CA PHE A 317 -16.56 5.91 -17.80
C PHE A 317 -17.75 6.56 -17.09
N ASP A 318 -18.94 6.48 -17.67
CA ASP A 318 -20.17 6.98 -17.07
C ASP A 318 -20.51 6.26 -15.76
N TYR A 319 -20.39 4.93 -15.75
CA TYR A 319 -20.53 4.16 -14.53
C TYR A 319 -19.51 4.60 -13.45
N ASN A 320 -18.27 4.72 -13.82
CA ASN A 320 -17.20 5.14 -12.90
C ASN A 320 -17.41 6.58 -12.40
N ALA A 321 -17.95 7.47 -13.22
CA ALA A 321 -18.30 8.83 -12.82
C ALA A 321 -19.46 8.87 -11.81
N MET A 322 -20.40 7.88 -11.87
CA MET A 322 -21.53 7.77 -10.94
C MET A 322 -21.17 7.04 -9.66
N PHE A 323 -20.64 5.86 -9.78
CA PHE A 323 -20.43 4.91 -8.70
C PHE A 323 -18.95 4.59 -8.41
N GLY A 324 -18.03 5.13 -9.21
CA GLY A 324 -16.59 5.00 -8.97
C GLY A 324 -16.11 5.94 -7.87
N GLY A 325 -15.25 5.45 -6.99
CA GLY A 325 -14.62 6.26 -5.95
C GLY A 325 -13.44 7.09 -6.46
N LYS A 326 -12.99 6.88 -7.72
CA LYS A 326 -11.71 7.39 -8.22
C LYS A 326 -11.78 7.70 -9.72
N ASN A 327 -10.99 8.69 -10.15
CA ASN A 327 -10.79 8.99 -11.55
C ASN A 327 -9.86 7.94 -12.22
N LEU A 328 -9.60 8.05 -13.53
CA LEU A 328 -8.75 7.12 -14.27
C LEU A 328 -7.34 7.03 -13.69
N LYS A 329 -6.73 8.18 -13.39
CA LYS A 329 -5.39 8.30 -12.82
C LYS A 329 -5.29 7.62 -11.44
N GLU A 330 -6.21 7.93 -10.54
CA GLU A 330 -6.27 7.31 -9.21
C GLU A 330 -6.52 5.81 -9.29
N SER A 331 -7.39 5.36 -10.20
CA SER A 331 -7.68 3.93 -10.43
C SER A 331 -6.45 3.18 -10.97
N LEU A 332 -5.66 3.83 -11.83
CA LEU A 332 -4.42 3.26 -12.37
C LEU A 332 -3.39 3.02 -11.25
N PHE A 333 -3.14 4.02 -10.39
CA PHE A 333 -2.21 3.89 -9.27
C PHE A 333 -2.67 2.87 -8.22
N ASP A 334 -3.97 2.76 -7.99
CA ASP A 334 -4.53 1.69 -7.14
C ASP A 334 -4.28 0.29 -7.74
N GLY A 335 -4.43 0.17 -9.06
CA GLY A 335 -4.09 -1.05 -9.78
C GLY A 335 -2.61 -1.41 -9.59
N PHE A 336 -1.73 -0.43 -9.68
CA PHE A 336 -0.28 -0.60 -9.45
C PHE A 336 0.04 -0.97 -8.00
N ASN A 337 -0.63 -0.34 -7.04
CA ASN A 337 -0.46 -0.67 -5.62
C ASN A 337 -0.88 -2.12 -5.33
N MET A 338 -2.02 -2.54 -5.88
CA MET A 338 -2.45 -3.93 -5.76
C MET A 338 -1.47 -4.88 -6.46
N ALA A 339 -0.95 -4.50 -7.64
CA ALA A 339 0.05 -5.30 -8.33
C ALA A 339 1.30 -5.47 -7.47
N GLY A 340 1.84 -4.38 -6.93
CA GLY A 340 2.98 -4.41 -6.02
C GLY A 340 2.75 -5.29 -4.80
N ARG A 341 1.57 -5.18 -4.18
CA ARG A 341 1.17 -6.01 -3.03
C ARG A 341 1.16 -7.49 -3.37
N ASN A 342 0.44 -7.86 -4.40
CA ASN A 342 0.25 -9.27 -4.76
C ASN A 342 1.55 -9.90 -5.27
N ILE A 343 2.30 -9.20 -6.13
CA ILE A 343 3.60 -9.67 -6.61
C ILE A 343 4.57 -9.80 -5.44
N GLY A 344 4.62 -8.83 -4.53
CA GLY A 344 5.47 -8.89 -3.33
C GLY A 344 5.16 -10.10 -2.45
N MET A 345 3.88 -10.41 -2.24
CA MET A 345 3.48 -11.63 -1.50
C MET A 345 3.91 -12.91 -2.24
N MET A 346 3.61 -13.00 -3.54
CA MET A 346 3.96 -14.20 -4.33
C MET A 346 5.47 -14.36 -4.51
N SER A 347 6.22 -13.28 -4.61
CA SER A 347 7.68 -13.34 -4.74
C SER A 347 8.33 -13.97 -3.51
N MET A 348 7.84 -13.64 -2.32
CA MET A 348 8.38 -14.09 -1.04
C MET A 348 7.81 -15.43 -0.58
N LEU A 349 6.51 -15.63 -0.70
CA LEU A 349 5.78 -16.77 -0.11
C LEU A 349 5.16 -17.72 -1.13
N GLY A 350 5.27 -17.43 -2.43
CA GLY A 350 4.74 -18.28 -3.50
C GLY A 350 3.27 -18.04 -3.83
N SER A 351 2.69 -18.97 -4.58
CA SER A 351 1.37 -18.85 -5.21
C SER A 351 0.21 -18.78 -4.20
N ASN A 352 0.39 -19.36 -3.01
CA ASN A 352 -0.58 -19.32 -1.90
C ASN A 352 0.09 -18.82 -0.60
N PRO A 353 0.31 -17.49 -0.46
CA PRO A 353 1.11 -16.91 0.61
C PRO A 353 0.67 -17.30 2.02
N GLN A 354 -0.63 -17.29 2.30
CA GLN A 354 -1.18 -17.60 3.62
C GLN A 354 -0.92 -19.05 4.00
N LYS A 355 -1.30 -20.00 3.12
CA LYS A 355 -1.09 -21.44 3.34
C LYS A 355 0.40 -21.77 3.44
N ASN A 356 1.23 -21.20 2.57
CA ASN A 356 2.66 -21.45 2.55
C ASN A 356 3.33 -20.92 3.82
N PHE A 357 2.92 -19.76 4.33
CA PHE A 357 3.46 -19.22 5.56
C PHE A 357 3.11 -20.10 6.78
N LEU A 358 1.89 -20.59 6.89
CA LEU A 358 1.49 -21.53 7.94
C LEU A 358 2.32 -22.83 7.87
N LYS A 359 2.53 -23.35 6.63
CA LYS A 359 3.40 -24.52 6.41
C LYS A 359 4.85 -24.25 6.84
N ILE A 360 5.39 -23.06 6.58
CA ILE A 360 6.72 -22.64 7.07
C ILE A 360 6.75 -22.71 8.60
N GLY A 361 5.77 -22.13 9.28
CA GLY A 361 5.69 -22.13 10.74
C GLY A 361 5.63 -23.54 11.32
N ASP A 362 4.82 -24.42 10.73
CA ASP A 362 4.71 -25.81 11.15
C ASP A 362 6.02 -26.59 10.96
N LEU A 363 6.72 -26.37 9.85
CA LEU A 363 8.03 -27.01 9.59
C LEU A 363 9.09 -26.50 10.56
N VAL A 364 9.14 -25.19 10.84
CA VAL A 364 10.02 -24.61 11.87
C VAL A 364 9.73 -25.22 13.23
N LYS A 365 8.44 -25.32 13.63
CA LYS A 365 8.03 -25.95 14.90
C LYS A 365 8.49 -27.40 14.99
N ARG A 366 8.26 -28.22 13.95
CA ARG A 366 8.68 -29.63 13.89
C ARG A 366 10.19 -29.77 14.03
N GLN A 367 10.96 -28.95 13.32
CA GLN A 367 12.42 -28.99 13.36
C GLN A 367 12.97 -28.60 14.75
N LEU A 368 12.30 -27.65 15.44
CA LEU A 368 12.65 -27.28 16.81
C LEU A 368 12.39 -28.43 17.80
N ILE A 369 11.29 -29.18 17.64
CA ILE A 369 10.98 -30.37 18.46
C ILE A 369 12.06 -31.45 18.23
N LEU A 370 12.42 -31.73 16.99
CA LEU A 370 13.48 -32.69 16.65
C LEU A 370 14.82 -32.27 17.27
N ASN A 371 15.10 -31.00 17.34
CA ASN A 371 16.31 -30.44 17.96
C ASN A 371 16.18 -30.25 19.49
N LYS A 372 15.18 -30.83 20.13
CA LYS A 372 14.93 -30.77 21.58
C LYS A 372 14.74 -29.35 22.14
N LYS A 373 14.26 -28.40 21.31
CA LYS A 373 13.99 -27.00 21.67
C LYS A 373 12.49 -26.78 21.93
N GLN A 374 11.89 -27.54 22.83
CA GLN A 374 10.45 -27.58 23.07
C GLN A 374 9.84 -26.21 23.38
N GLY A 375 10.48 -25.39 24.24
CA GLY A 375 9.96 -24.06 24.60
C GLY A 375 9.95 -23.04 23.40
N GLN A 376 10.89 -23.20 22.47
CA GLN A 376 10.86 -22.39 21.23
C GLN A 376 9.77 -22.90 20.27
N ALA A 377 9.58 -24.21 20.19
CA ALA A 377 8.54 -24.83 19.37
C ALA A 377 7.13 -24.41 19.82
N GLU A 378 6.90 -24.33 21.13
CA GLU A 378 5.65 -23.85 21.70
C GLU A 378 5.39 -22.37 21.36
N LYS A 379 6.39 -21.51 21.52
CA LYS A 379 6.30 -20.08 21.11
C LYS A 379 5.97 -19.93 19.60
N VAL A 380 6.59 -20.75 18.74
CA VAL A 380 6.27 -20.77 17.31
C VAL A 380 4.85 -21.26 17.09
N GLY A 381 4.40 -22.31 17.77
CA GLY A 381 3.03 -22.81 17.72
C GLY A 381 2.00 -21.71 18.07
N ASN A 382 2.25 -20.99 19.17
CA ASN A 382 1.40 -19.86 19.58
C ASN A 382 1.42 -18.68 18.57
N PHE A 383 2.56 -18.45 17.92
CA PHE A 383 2.67 -17.39 16.91
C PHE A 383 1.83 -17.67 15.65
N ILE A 384 1.80 -18.91 15.18
CA ILE A 384 1.09 -19.30 13.95
C ILE A 384 -0.40 -19.63 14.17
N GLN A 385 -0.94 -19.49 15.38
CA GLN A 385 -2.37 -19.67 15.61
C GLN A 385 -3.21 -18.68 14.80
N GLU A 386 -4.18 -19.21 14.06
CA GLU A 386 -4.99 -18.42 13.10
C GLU A 386 -5.93 -17.39 13.75
N LYS A 387 -6.28 -17.58 15.06
CA LYS A 387 -7.24 -16.68 15.73
C LYS A 387 -6.61 -15.66 16.68
N GLN A 388 -5.43 -15.92 17.23
CA GLN A 388 -4.86 -15.10 18.29
C GLN A 388 -3.34 -14.87 18.17
N GLY A 389 -2.66 -15.53 17.24
CA GLY A 389 -1.21 -15.51 17.12
C GLY A 389 -0.68 -14.20 16.51
N GLY A 390 0.64 -14.04 16.58
CA GLY A 390 1.35 -12.96 15.89
C GLY A 390 1.15 -12.96 14.37
N TYR A 391 0.91 -14.16 13.81
CA TYR A 391 0.54 -14.37 12.42
C TYR A 391 -0.66 -13.49 11.99
N VAL A 392 -1.75 -13.50 12.77
CA VAL A 392 -3.00 -12.79 12.41
C VAL A 392 -2.75 -11.30 12.21
N LYS A 393 -2.08 -10.65 13.16
CA LYS A 393 -1.84 -9.19 13.09
C LYS A 393 -0.90 -8.79 11.96
N PHE A 394 0.15 -9.58 11.68
CA PHE A 394 1.11 -9.25 10.63
C PHE A 394 0.62 -9.66 9.24
N MET A 395 -0.03 -10.82 9.12
CA MET A 395 -0.62 -11.24 7.85
C MET A 395 -1.75 -10.30 7.41
N ALA A 396 -2.62 -9.87 8.32
CA ALA A 396 -3.69 -8.92 8.02
C ALA A 396 -3.19 -7.57 7.50
N GLU A 397 -2.00 -7.12 7.95
CA GLU A 397 -1.37 -5.91 7.42
C GLU A 397 -0.81 -6.11 6.00
N VAL A 398 -0.15 -7.25 5.73
CA VAL A 398 0.48 -7.47 4.42
C VAL A 398 -0.53 -7.93 3.36
N ASP A 399 -1.57 -8.69 3.69
CA ASP A 399 -2.62 -9.08 2.74
C ASP A 399 -3.71 -8.00 2.59
N GLY A 400 -3.74 -7.02 3.51
CA GLY A 400 -4.67 -5.89 3.52
C GLY A 400 -6.04 -6.21 4.07
N SER A 401 -6.26 -7.41 4.64
CA SER A 401 -7.55 -7.81 5.22
C SER A 401 -7.95 -6.97 6.43
N VAL A 402 -6.97 -6.37 7.13
CA VAL A 402 -7.21 -5.39 8.20
C VAL A 402 -8.07 -4.20 7.76
N ASN A 403 -8.00 -3.82 6.48
CA ASN A 403 -8.77 -2.71 5.90
C ASN A 403 -10.07 -3.17 5.21
N THR A 404 -10.39 -4.46 5.26
CA THR A 404 -11.67 -4.97 4.77
C THR A 404 -12.79 -4.52 5.71
N ILE A 405 -13.85 -3.90 5.13
CA ILE A 405 -14.94 -3.30 5.90
C ILE A 405 -15.94 -4.38 6.29
N ASN A 406 -16.11 -4.61 7.58
CA ASN A 406 -17.14 -5.53 8.08
C ASN A 406 -18.45 -4.79 8.42
N GLY A 407 -18.38 -3.60 9.04
CA GLY A 407 -19.51 -2.74 9.35
C GLY A 407 -19.37 -1.36 8.71
N PHE A 408 -20.17 -1.09 7.66
CA PHE A 408 -20.01 0.10 6.84
C PHE A 408 -20.26 1.42 7.57
N ALA A 409 -21.38 1.52 8.32
CA ALA A 409 -21.75 2.73 9.05
C ALA A 409 -20.70 3.09 10.11
N ALA A 410 -20.25 2.10 10.89
CA ALA A 410 -19.22 2.27 11.91
C ALA A 410 -17.89 2.72 11.28
N ALA A 411 -17.44 2.07 10.21
CA ALA A 411 -16.20 2.44 9.51
C ALA A 411 -16.27 3.85 8.92
N LYS A 412 -17.44 4.23 8.36
CA LYS A 412 -17.69 5.56 7.79
C LYS A 412 -17.55 6.67 8.83
N TRP A 413 -18.42 6.65 9.82
CA TRP A 413 -18.48 7.73 10.79
C TRP A 413 -17.21 7.84 11.61
N SER A 414 -16.63 6.69 12.00
CA SER A 414 -15.36 6.63 12.69
C SER A 414 -14.22 7.18 11.81
N GLY A 415 -14.15 6.83 10.53
CA GLY A 415 -13.15 7.36 9.59
C GLY A 415 -13.26 8.87 9.41
N ILE A 416 -14.49 9.41 9.21
CA ILE A 416 -14.74 10.84 9.11
C ILE A 416 -14.29 11.56 10.39
N THR A 417 -14.70 11.07 11.56
CA THR A 417 -14.35 11.66 12.86
C THR A 417 -12.83 11.67 13.08
N ARG A 418 -12.14 10.56 12.79
CA ARG A 418 -10.67 10.50 12.89
C ARG A 418 -9.98 11.48 11.92
N SER A 419 -10.53 11.67 10.71
CA SER A 419 -9.98 12.64 9.75
C SER A 419 -10.13 14.06 10.23
N ILE A 420 -11.30 14.45 10.76
CA ILE A 420 -11.55 15.78 11.34
C ILE A 420 -10.59 16.01 12.52
N LEU A 421 -10.48 15.04 13.44
CA LEU A 421 -9.56 15.13 14.58
C LEU A 421 -8.10 15.25 14.14
N SER A 422 -7.68 14.51 13.10
CA SER A 422 -6.32 14.63 12.56
C SER A 422 -6.03 16.04 12.06
N MET A 423 -6.92 16.61 11.27
CA MET A 423 -6.75 17.97 10.74
C MET A 423 -6.81 19.01 11.86
N ALA A 424 -7.73 18.89 12.81
CA ALA A 424 -7.86 19.81 13.92
C ALA A 424 -6.65 19.83 14.85
N LYS A 425 -6.03 18.68 15.11
CA LYS A 425 -4.90 18.56 16.05
C LYS A 425 -3.51 18.71 15.39
N LEU A 426 -3.41 18.58 14.07
CA LEU A 426 -2.14 18.60 13.35
C LEU A 426 -1.85 19.90 12.59
N GLY A 427 -2.57 20.98 12.85
CA GLY A 427 -2.38 22.28 12.18
C GLY A 427 -0.97 22.88 12.34
N GLY A 428 -0.31 22.63 13.47
CA GLY A 428 1.07 23.05 13.76
C GLY A 428 2.12 21.96 13.58
N ALA A 429 1.78 20.84 12.96
CA ALA A 429 2.65 19.67 12.89
C ALA A 429 3.97 19.90 12.15
N VAL A 430 4.03 20.82 11.17
CA VAL A 430 5.27 21.17 10.46
C VAL A 430 6.33 21.75 11.40
N VAL A 431 5.93 22.54 12.41
CA VAL A 431 6.87 23.09 13.40
C VAL A 431 7.40 21.98 14.32
N SER A 432 6.56 20.99 14.63
CA SER A 432 7.00 19.78 15.38
C SER A 432 7.96 18.93 14.57
N ALA A 433 7.78 18.89 13.25
CA ALA A 433 8.60 18.09 12.34
C ALA A 433 10.06 18.61 12.19
N ILE A 434 10.41 19.77 12.76
CA ILE A 434 11.82 20.23 12.89
C ILE A 434 12.68 19.18 13.60
N ALA A 435 12.10 18.40 14.50
CA ALA A 435 12.78 17.28 15.16
C ALA A 435 13.23 16.17 14.20
N ASP A 436 12.62 16.05 13.02
CA ASP A 436 13.01 15.10 11.98
C ASP A 436 14.45 15.35 11.47
N VAL A 437 14.98 16.57 11.57
CA VAL A 437 16.38 16.91 11.22
C VAL A 437 17.38 16.03 11.98
N HIS A 438 17.12 15.80 13.27
CA HIS A 438 17.96 14.90 14.07
C HIS A 438 17.89 13.46 13.59
N LEU A 439 16.68 12.95 13.35
CA LEU A 439 16.48 11.57 12.87
C LEU A 439 17.12 11.37 11.49
N TYR A 440 16.99 12.35 10.61
CA TYR A 440 17.63 12.39 9.30
C TYR A 440 19.16 12.30 9.42
N ALA A 441 19.77 13.18 10.22
CA ALA A 441 21.23 13.20 10.41
C ALA A 441 21.76 11.90 11.06
N ARG A 442 20.98 11.32 12.01
CA ARG A 442 21.30 10.00 12.61
C ARG A 442 21.28 8.88 11.57
N GLU A 443 20.31 8.90 10.67
CA GLU A 443 20.23 7.90 9.62
C GLU A 443 21.45 7.99 8.69
N LEU A 444 21.87 9.20 8.31
CA LEU A 444 23.07 9.39 7.51
C LEU A 444 24.33 8.86 8.24
N LYS A 445 24.45 9.15 9.55
CA LYS A 445 25.56 8.60 10.37
C LYS A 445 25.53 7.06 10.42
N TRP A 446 24.35 6.46 10.52
CA TRP A 446 24.20 5.01 10.52
C TRP A 446 24.64 4.37 9.20
N GLN A 447 24.49 5.09 8.09
CA GLN A 447 24.97 4.69 6.77
C GLN A 447 26.50 4.87 6.59
N GLY A 448 27.20 5.49 7.53
CA GLY A 448 28.64 5.84 7.43
C GLY A 448 28.90 7.24 6.89
N ARG A 449 27.88 8.13 6.85
CA ARG A 449 27.99 9.53 6.42
C ARG A 449 28.16 10.47 7.62
N SER A 450 28.44 11.75 7.36
CA SER A 450 28.61 12.75 8.43
C SER A 450 27.27 13.14 9.06
N TYR A 451 27.18 13.13 10.39
CA TYR A 451 26.03 13.65 11.13
C TYR A 451 25.84 15.15 10.92
N VAL A 452 26.93 15.94 11.05
CA VAL A 452 26.90 17.40 10.86
C VAL A 452 26.51 17.74 9.43
N GLY A 453 27.07 17.01 8.45
CA GLY A 453 26.68 17.11 7.05
C GLY A 453 25.19 16.82 6.83
N GLY A 454 24.64 15.85 7.56
CA GLY A 454 23.21 15.51 7.52
C GLY A 454 22.33 16.64 8.09
N VAL A 455 22.71 17.23 9.20
CA VAL A 455 22.00 18.41 9.75
C VAL A 455 22.03 19.57 8.75
N ALA A 456 23.22 19.89 8.21
CA ALA A 456 23.36 20.96 7.21
C ALA A 456 22.53 20.67 5.93
N GLU A 457 22.51 19.43 5.47
CA GLU A 457 21.70 19.01 4.30
C GLU A 457 20.21 19.18 4.58
N ALA A 458 19.70 18.74 5.74
CA ALA A 458 18.30 18.86 6.11
C ALA A 458 17.88 20.33 6.26
N LEU A 459 18.67 21.15 6.95
CA LEU A 459 18.41 22.59 7.11
C LEU A 459 18.54 23.34 5.78
N GLY A 460 19.51 22.99 4.94
CA GLY A 460 19.66 23.57 3.60
C GLY A 460 18.46 23.30 2.69
N ARG A 461 17.70 22.23 2.91
CA ARG A 461 16.45 21.96 2.20
C ARG A 461 15.31 22.86 2.65
N LEU A 462 15.28 23.23 3.95
CA LEU A 462 14.36 24.26 4.46
C LEU A 462 14.58 25.62 3.81
N ALA A 463 15.86 26.02 3.63
CA ALA A 463 16.22 27.32 3.08
C ALA A 463 16.03 27.40 1.54
N LYS A 464 16.07 26.27 0.83
CA LYS A 464 15.94 26.22 -0.64
C LYS A 464 14.54 25.78 -1.06
N ILE A 465 13.59 26.69 -0.97
CA ILE A 465 12.21 26.51 -1.48
C ILE A 465 12.18 26.32 -3.01
N LYS A 466 13.19 26.76 -3.73
CA LYS A 466 13.37 26.53 -5.18
C LYS A 466 14.27 25.32 -5.42
N ASN A 467 13.68 24.15 -5.59
CA ASN A 467 14.40 23.00 -6.18
C ASN A 467 14.79 23.38 -7.63
N SER A 468 16.03 23.13 -8.03
CA SER A 468 16.39 23.19 -9.45
C SER A 468 15.56 22.10 -10.17
N LYS A 469 14.87 22.46 -11.28
CA LYS A 469 14.11 21.52 -12.13
C LYS A 469 14.92 20.24 -12.41
N GLN A 470 16.21 20.38 -12.67
CA GLN A 470 17.13 19.30 -12.95
C GLN A 470 17.27 18.28 -11.82
N LYS A 471 17.32 18.70 -10.53
CA LYS A 471 17.37 17.74 -9.41
C LYS A 471 16.07 16.97 -9.26
N ALA A 472 14.94 17.60 -9.56
CA ALA A 472 13.64 16.94 -9.61
C ALA A 472 13.61 15.94 -10.76
N GLU A 473 14.08 16.28 -11.95
CA GLU A 473 14.17 15.40 -13.11
C GLU A 473 15.07 14.19 -12.85
N ILE A 474 16.26 14.40 -12.24
CA ILE A 474 17.16 13.30 -11.87
C ILE A 474 16.49 12.40 -10.82
N ALA A 475 15.85 12.97 -9.81
CA ALA A 475 15.19 12.20 -8.78
C ALA A 475 13.98 11.42 -9.34
N GLU A 476 13.27 11.97 -10.31
CA GLU A 476 12.22 11.29 -11.06
C GLU A 476 12.79 10.17 -11.93
N GLN A 477 13.83 10.43 -12.72
CA GLN A 477 14.51 9.43 -13.56
C GLN A 477 15.08 8.28 -12.75
N LEU A 478 15.67 8.57 -11.58
CA LEU A 478 16.19 7.56 -10.66
C LEU A 478 15.09 6.84 -9.88
N GLY A 479 13.83 7.30 -9.98
CA GLY A 479 12.71 6.73 -9.26
C GLY A 479 12.70 7.04 -7.77
N PHE A 480 13.33 8.12 -7.38
CA PHE A 480 13.37 8.55 -6.00
C PHE A 480 12.18 9.46 -5.65
N ILE A 481 11.72 10.27 -6.59
CA ILE A 481 10.48 11.04 -6.42
C ILE A 481 9.31 10.14 -6.84
N ALA A 482 8.47 9.83 -5.89
CA ALA A 482 7.11 9.45 -6.16
C ALA A 482 6.27 10.66 -5.83
N ASP A 483 5.94 11.39 -6.85
CA ASP A 483 5.06 12.51 -6.71
C ASP A 483 3.79 12.13 -5.95
N ASN A 484 3.56 12.87 -4.89
CA ASN A 484 2.26 12.99 -4.24
C ASN A 484 1.57 11.69 -3.77
N LEU A 485 2.30 10.69 -3.37
CA LEU A 485 1.74 9.61 -2.57
C LEU A 485 1.44 10.12 -1.15
N VAL A 486 0.52 11.07 -1.12
CA VAL A 486 -0.14 11.63 0.07
C VAL A 486 -0.74 10.53 0.96
N TYR A 487 -0.81 9.31 0.46
CA TYR A 487 -1.14 8.12 1.22
C TYR A 487 -0.21 7.92 2.43
N ASP A 488 1.08 8.24 2.29
CA ASP A 488 2.05 8.02 3.34
C ASP A 488 1.94 9.02 4.49
N LEU A 489 1.51 10.26 4.21
CA LEU A 489 1.34 11.27 5.25
C LEU A 489 0.09 11.06 6.09
N ALA A 490 -1.02 10.69 5.47
CA ALA A 490 -2.20 10.27 6.19
C ALA A 490 -1.91 9.00 7.02
N ALA A 491 -1.12 8.07 6.48
CA ALA A 491 -0.69 6.87 7.18
C ALA A 491 0.26 7.17 8.35
N ARG A 492 1.10 8.22 8.25
CA ARG A 492 2.00 8.63 9.33
C ARG A 492 1.24 9.07 10.58
N TYR A 493 0.11 9.75 10.42
CA TYR A 493 -0.61 10.40 11.53
C TYR A 493 -1.99 9.83 11.84
N SER A 494 -2.70 9.27 10.87
CA SER A 494 -4.09 8.84 11.06
C SER A 494 -4.41 7.39 10.66
N GLY A 495 -3.47 6.69 10.01
CA GLY A 495 -3.80 5.42 9.37
C GLY A 495 -4.62 5.60 8.08
N SER A 496 -4.38 4.75 7.10
CA SER A 496 -4.93 4.82 5.74
C SER A 496 -6.39 4.36 5.62
N ASP A 497 -7.20 4.54 6.65
CA ASP A 497 -8.54 3.92 6.77
C ASP A 497 -9.69 4.81 6.25
N ASN A 498 -9.38 5.90 5.52
CA ASN A 498 -10.41 6.81 5.02
C ASN A 498 -11.13 6.24 3.82
N LEU A 499 -12.40 5.92 4.03
CA LEU A 499 -13.32 5.36 3.04
C LEU A 499 -14.02 6.44 2.20
N ASN A 500 -14.00 7.69 2.64
CA ASN A 500 -14.70 8.78 1.98
C ASN A 500 -13.74 9.64 1.16
N ARG A 501 -13.92 9.64 -0.17
CA ARG A 501 -13.11 10.40 -1.13
C ARG A 501 -13.03 11.89 -0.79
N ASN A 502 -14.16 12.51 -0.46
CA ASN A 502 -14.22 13.94 -0.20
C ASN A 502 -13.39 14.30 1.03
N PHE A 503 -13.50 13.54 2.12
CA PHE A 503 -12.71 13.78 3.32
C PHE A 503 -11.21 13.49 3.09
N THR A 504 -10.88 12.51 2.28
CA THR A 504 -9.49 12.25 1.89
C THR A 504 -8.91 13.42 1.09
N GLN A 505 -9.66 14.02 0.17
CA GLN A 505 -9.22 15.20 -0.59
C GLN A 505 -9.06 16.43 0.31
N ILE A 506 -10.01 16.68 1.21
CA ILE A 506 -9.94 17.76 2.20
C ILE A 506 -8.69 17.59 3.07
N GLN A 507 -8.45 16.39 3.57
CA GLN A 507 -7.28 16.08 4.39
C GLN A 507 -5.97 16.28 3.62
N ARG A 508 -5.90 15.87 2.35
CA ARG A 508 -4.76 16.12 1.47
C ARG A 508 -4.49 17.61 1.29
N THR A 509 -5.52 18.39 1.03
CA THR A 509 -5.41 19.84 0.88
C THR A 509 -4.92 20.48 2.19
N PHE A 510 -5.47 20.07 3.32
CA PHE A 510 -5.03 20.53 4.62
C PHE A 510 -3.53 20.29 4.89
N PHE A 511 -3.03 19.07 4.63
CA PHE A 511 -1.60 18.75 4.83
C PHE A 511 -0.67 19.39 3.80
N LYS A 512 -1.18 19.77 2.63
CA LYS A 512 -0.44 20.63 1.70
C LYS A 512 -0.32 22.05 2.26
N LEU A 513 -1.43 22.62 2.75
CA LEU A 513 -1.50 23.98 3.27
C LEU A 513 -0.70 24.17 4.56
N ASN A 514 -0.64 23.16 5.44
CA ASN A 514 0.18 23.26 6.67
C ASN A 514 1.69 23.03 6.43
N GLY A 515 2.11 22.73 5.19
CA GLY A 515 3.51 22.54 4.81
C GLY A 515 4.14 21.19 5.19
N LEU A 516 3.43 20.34 5.93
CA LEU A 516 3.97 19.06 6.41
C LEU A 516 4.27 18.08 5.27
N SER A 517 3.41 18.04 4.26
CA SER A 517 3.63 17.21 3.06
C SER A 517 4.91 17.59 2.33
N TRP A 518 5.11 18.90 2.12
CA TRP A 518 6.32 19.41 1.48
C TRP A 518 7.59 19.06 2.29
N TRP A 519 7.55 19.28 3.61
CA TRP A 519 8.66 18.98 4.50
C TRP A 519 9.08 17.51 4.47
N THR A 520 8.11 16.63 4.67
CA THR A 520 8.33 15.17 4.72
C THR A 520 8.90 14.65 3.39
N ASN A 521 8.28 15.03 2.26
CA ASN A 521 8.73 14.58 0.93
C ASN A 521 10.13 15.12 0.61
N SER A 522 10.39 16.40 0.89
CA SER A 522 11.71 17.00 0.66
C SER A 522 12.83 16.28 1.40
N LEU A 523 12.60 15.88 2.65
CA LEU A 523 13.59 15.10 3.42
C LEU A 523 13.75 13.68 2.88
N LYS A 524 12.65 12.98 2.52
CA LYS A 524 12.72 11.63 1.96
C LYS A 524 13.46 11.60 0.62
N ASP A 525 13.10 12.49 -0.28
CA ASP A 525 13.74 12.61 -1.60
C ASP A 525 15.23 12.93 -1.43
N GLY A 526 15.54 13.79 -0.46
CA GLY A 526 16.90 14.08 -0.09
C GLY A 526 17.67 12.88 0.43
N ALA A 527 17.05 12.09 1.29
CA ALA A 527 17.68 10.88 1.82
C ALA A 527 17.99 9.88 0.69
N MET A 528 17.06 9.70 -0.24
CA MET A 528 17.21 8.78 -1.37
C MET A 528 18.27 9.28 -2.36
N LEU A 529 18.21 10.54 -2.80
CA LEU A 529 19.21 11.16 -3.67
C LEU A 529 20.60 11.13 -3.05
N GLY A 530 20.69 11.53 -1.77
CA GLY A 530 21.94 11.52 -1.04
C GLY A 530 22.53 10.12 -0.92
N MET A 531 21.70 9.11 -0.71
CA MET A 531 22.12 7.70 -0.68
C MET A 531 22.56 7.22 -2.06
N GLY A 532 21.84 7.58 -3.14
CA GLY A 532 22.24 7.26 -4.51
C GLY A 532 23.63 7.81 -4.87
N ASN A 533 23.90 9.06 -4.49
CA ASN A 533 25.22 9.65 -4.65
C ASN A 533 26.29 8.96 -3.77
N TYR A 534 25.93 8.62 -2.53
CA TYR A 534 26.87 7.92 -1.63
C TYR A 534 27.23 6.53 -2.16
N VAL A 535 26.25 5.73 -2.59
CA VAL A 535 26.49 4.41 -3.21
C VAL A 535 27.34 4.54 -4.47
N ALA A 536 27.07 5.54 -5.33
CA ALA A 536 27.87 5.81 -6.52
C ALA A 536 29.34 6.10 -6.19
N LYS A 537 29.62 6.82 -5.12
CA LYS A 537 31.00 7.07 -4.62
C LYS A 537 31.64 5.80 -4.06
N GLN A 538 30.90 5.03 -3.24
CA GLN A 538 31.39 3.82 -2.60
C GLN A 538 31.66 2.70 -3.61
N ARG A 539 31.01 2.66 -4.78
CA ARG A 539 31.23 1.65 -5.82
C ARG A 539 32.68 1.57 -6.31
N LYS A 540 33.46 2.64 -6.15
CA LYS A 540 34.91 2.64 -6.46
C LYS A 540 35.74 1.78 -5.51
N ILE A 541 35.18 1.40 -4.35
CA ILE A 541 35.90 0.69 -3.27
C ILE A 541 35.52 -0.80 -3.31
N PRO A 542 36.50 -1.74 -3.26
CA PRO A 542 36.26 -3.16 -3.10
C PRO A 542 35.45 -3.50 -1.85
N PHE A 543 34.66 -4.57 -1.88
CA PHE A 543 33.76 -4.96 -0.79
C PHE A 543 34.46 -5.09 0.57
N ASN A 544 35.67 -5.64 0.59
CA ASN A 544 36.43 -5.86 1.83
C ASN A 544 36.99 -4.57 2.41
N ASN A 545 37.15 -3.53 1.59
CA ASN A 545 37.71 -2.23 1.98
C ASN A 545 36.61 -1.18 2.29
N LEU A 546 35.35 -1.57 2.20
CA LEU A 546 34.21 -0.72 2.58
C LEU A 546 34.24 -0.43 4.09
N THR A 547 33.76 0.76 4.47
CA THR A 547 33.60 1.09 5.88
C THR A 547 32.68 0.07 6.58
N PRO A 548 32.91 -0.28 7.85
CA PRO A 548 32.10 -1.27 8.56
C PRO A 548 30.60 -0.91 8.56
N GLU A 549 30.26 0.37 8.61
CA GLU A 549 28.90 0.86 8.56
C GLU A 549 28.23 0.58 7.23
N PHE A 550 28.90 0.92 6.14
CA PHE A 550 28.34 0.74 4.81
C PHE A 550 28.28 -0.75 4.42
N LYS A 551 29.31 -1.53 4.76
CA LYS A 551 29.34 -2.99 4.57
C LYS A 551 28.18 -3.67 5.30
N ARG A 552 27.94 -3.27 6.58
CA ARG A 552 26.79 -3.75 7.35
C ARG A 552 25.48 -3.38 6.67
N LEU A 553 25.32 -2.14 6.20
CA LEU A 553 24.13 -1.67 5.51
C LEU A 553 23.80 -2.58 4.32
N ILE A 554 24.72 -2.73 3.37
CA ILE A 554 24.44 -3.50 2.14
C ILE A 554 24.20 -4.98 2.44
N THR A 555 24.95 -5.56 3.39
CA THR A 555 24.79 -6.96 3.81
C THR A 555 23.42 -7.20 4.46
N HIS A 556 22.91 -6.22 5.22
CA HIS A 556 21.57 -6.28 5.83
C HIS A 556 20.46 -6.42 4.78
N PHE A 557 20.67 -5.91 3.56
CA PHE A 557 19.76 -6.09 2.43
C PHE A 557 20.15 -7.25 1.50
N GLY A 558 21.07 -8.12 1.92
CA GLY A 558 21.49 -9.29 1.17
C GLY A 558 22.40 -8.99 -0.03
N ILE A 559 23.03 -7.81 -0.08
CA ILE A 559 24.04 -7.46 -1.07
C ILE A 559 25.39 -7.95 -0.56
N ASN A 560 25.82 -9.11 -1.06
CA ASN A 560 27.10 -9.73 -0.75
C ASN A 560 28.21 -9.24 -1.69
N GLU A 561 29.44 -9.76 -1.50
CA GLU A 561 30.60 -9.39 -2.30
C GLU A 561 30.40 -9.61 -3.80
N LYS A 562 29.78 -10.74 -4.21
CA LYS A 562 29.50 -11.03 -5.64
C LYS A 562 28.60 -9.95 -6.25
N ILE A 563 27.51 -9.62 -5.58
CA ILE A 563 26.56 -8.59 -6.02
C ILE A 563 27.26 -7.22 -6.03
N TRP A 564 28.01 -6.89 -4.98
CA TRP A 564 28.75 -5.62 -4.91
C TRP A 564 29.75 -5.45 -6.05
N ASN A 565 30.48 -6.50 -6.39
CA ASN A 565 31.44 -6.48 -7.50
C ASN A 565 30.78 -6.29 -8.87
N VAL A 566 29.51 -6.68 -9.03
CA VAL A 566 28.70 -6.32 -10.22
C VAL A 566 28.28 -4.86 -10.15
N ILE A 567 27.75 -4.39 -9.02
CA ILE A 567 27.34 -2.98 -8.81
C ILE A 567 28.51 -2.01 -9.09
N ARG A 568 29.72 -2.38 -8.71
CA ARG A 568 30.93 -1.57 -8.97
C ARG A 568 31.20 -1.31 -10.46
N LYS A 569 30.76 -2.20 -11.33
CA LYS A 569 31.00 -2.14 -12.78
C LYS A 569 29.84 -1.53 -13.57
N MET A 570 28.73 -1.22 -12.90
CA MET A 570 27.57 -0.61 -13.56
C MET A 570 27.82 0.85 -13.91
N ASP A 571 27.23 1.29 -15.01
CA ASP A 571 27.10 2.70 -15.32
C ASP A 571 26.17 3.37 -14.32
N VAL A 572 26.36 4.66 -14.10
CA VAL A 572 25.58 5.49 -13.19
C VAL A 572 25.15 6.77 -13.87
N GLU A 573 24.04 7.31 -13.44
CA GLU A 573 23.54 8.58 -13.92
C GLU A 573 24.42 9.74 -13.44
N ARG A 574 24.67 10.71 -14.33
CA ARG A 574 25.44 11.93 -14.01
C ARG A 574 24.56 13.16 -14.15
N ALA A 575 24.60 13.99 -13.13
CA ALA A 575 24.02 15.32 -13.17
C ALA A 575 24.95 16.33 -13.87
N ASP A 576 24.45 17.50 -14.29
CA ASP A 576 25.23 18.56 -14.92
C ASP A 576 26.29 19.13 -13.97
N ASP A 577 26.05 19.05 -12.65
CA ASP A 577 27.04 19.41 -11.61
C ASP A 577 28.15 18.34 -11.40
N GLY A 578 28.22 17.34 -12.28
CA GLY A 578 29.20 16.25 -12.27
C GLY A 578 28.94 15.19 -11.18
N LYS A 579 27.89 15.28 -10.38
CA LYS A 579 27.57 14.27 -9.39
C LYS A 579 27.04 13.00 -10.02
N GLU A 580 27.56 11.88 -9.55
CA GLU A 580 27.13 10.54 -9.95
C GLU A 580 26.05 10.02 -8.99
N PHE A 581 25.06 9.29 -9.55
CA PHE A 581 23.97 8.69 -8.80
C PHE A 581 23.75 7.24 -9.23
N PHE A 582 23.65 6.35 -8.25
CA PHE A 582 23.27 4.95 -8.46
C PHE A 582 21.83 4.74 -8.01
N SER A 583 21.07 4.00 -8.80
CA SER A 583 19.69 3.61 -8.48
C SER A 583 19.42 2.14 -8.83
N ALA A 584 18.28 1.64 -8.38
CA ALA A 584 17.84 0.30 -8.73
C ALA A 584 17.59 0.12 -10.24
N ARG A 585 17.32 1.19 -11.00
CA ARG A 585 17.13 1.14 -12.46
C ARG A 585 18.39 0.74 -13.22
N ASN A 586 19.58 1.04 -12.67
CA ASN A 586 20.83 0.61 -13.31
C ASN A 586 20.92 -0.91 -13.48
N ILE A 587 20.16 -1.68 -12.64
CA ILE A 587 20.09 -3.15 -12.72
C ILE A 587 19.37 -3.62 -13.99
N ASP A 588 18.48 -2.82 -14.57
CA ASP A 588 17.76 -3.16 -15.79
C ASP A 588 18.73 -3.32 -17.00
N ASN A 589 19.88 -2.62 -16.96
CA ASN A 589 20.91 -2.64 -17.99
C ASN A 589 21.87 -3.85 -17.89
N LEU A 590 21.75 -4.70 -16.85
CA LEU A 590 22.58 -5.89 -16.74
C LEU A 590 22.23 -6.93 -17.83
N SER A 591 23.23 -7.57 -18.40
CA SER A 591 22.99 -8.68 -19.33
C SER A 591 22.43 -9.92 -18.61
N ASP A 592 21.71 -10.76 -19.34
CA ASP A 592 21.15 -12.02 -18.80
C ASP A 592 22.24 -12.94 -18.26
N ASP A 593 23.42 -12.93 -18.84
CA ASP A 593 24.53 -13.76 -18.39
C ASP A 593 25.13 -13.32 -17.05
N VAL A 594 25.15 -12.00 -16.78
CA VAL A 594 25.52 -11.48 -15.46
C VAL A 594 24.51 -11.93 -14.42
N ILE A 595 23.21 -11.89 -14.72
CA ILE A 595 22.16 -12.35 -13.82
C ILE A 595 22.26 -13.86 -13.53
N LYS A 596 22.51 -14.68 -14.56
CA LYS A 596 22.76 -16.13 -14.41
C LYS A 596 23.95 -16.40 -13.49
N ASN A 597 25.05 -15.71 -13.72
CA ASN A 597 26.28 -15.84 -12.90
C ASN A 597 26.04 -15.48 -11.44
N LEU A 598 25.30 -14.39 -11.18
CA LEU A 598 24.92 -13.99 -9.80
C LEU A 598 24.07 -15.06 -9.12
N SER A 599 23.16 -15.69 -9.86
CA SER A 599 22.26 -16.73 -9.35
C SER A 599 22.98 -18.07 -9.12
N GLY A 600 24.19 -18.27 -9.65
CA GLY A 600 24.93 -19.54 -9.58
C GLY A 600 24.28 -20.66 -10.40
N VAL A 601 23.38 -20.35 -11.32
CA VAL A 601 22.65 -21.29 -12.17
C VAL A 601 22.92 -20.97 -13.64
N THR A 602 23.56 -21.87 -14.35
CA THR A 602 23.92 -21.65 -15.75
C THR A 602 22.76 -21.82 -16.73
N LYS A 603 21.81 -22.73 -16.42
CA LYS A 603 20.62 -22.97 -17.24
C LYS A 603 19.39 -22.34 -16.59
N MET A 604 19.04 -21.16 -17.04
CA MET A 604 17.82 -20.44 -16.60
C MET A 604 16.93 -20.13 -17.79
N SER A 605 15.63 -20.35 -17.64
CA SER A 605 14.63 -19.85 -18.60
C SER A 605 14.57 -18.33 -18.58
N LYS A 606 14.06 -17.72 -19.64
CA LYS A 606 13.86 -16.25 -19.73
C LYS A 606 13.06 -15.71 -18.53
N ARG A 607 11.99 -16.41 -18.13
CA ARG A 607 11.19 -16.09 -16.93
C ARG A 607 12.04 -16.08 -15.65
N GLN A 608 12.88 -17.11 -15.45
CA GLN A 608 13.75 -17.20 -14.26
C GLN A 608 14.79 -16.06 -14.22
N VAL A 609 15.36 -15.69 -15.37
CA VAL A 609 16.27 -14.55 -15.45
C VAL A 609 15.56 -13.25 -15.10
N THR A 610 14.34 -13.03 -15.61
CA THR A 610 13.51 -11.87 -15.25
C THR A 610 13.25 -11.81 -13.76
N ILE A 611 12.82 -12.92 -13.13
CA ILE A 611 12.58 -13.00 -11.68
C ILE A 611 13.87 -12.73 -10.89
N ALA A 612 15.01 -13.27 -11.31
CA ALA A 612 16.29 -13.06 -10.64
C ALA A 612 16.74 -11.58 -10.70
N ARG A 613 16.55 -10.92 -11.86
CA ARG A 613 16.81 -9.49 -12.06
C ARG A 613 15.89 -8.65 -11.16
N ASP A 614 14.60 -8.93 -11.17
CA ASP A 614 13.60 -8.26 -10.32
C ASP A 614 13.95 -8.41 -8.82
N ASN A 615 14.36 -9.60 -8.39
CA ASN A 615 14.77 -9.85 -7.01
C ASN A 615 16.01 -9.02 -6.62
N LEU A 616 17.00 -8.88 -7.51
CA LEU A 616 18.14 -8.00 -7.26
C LEU A 616 17.72 -6.53 -7.20
N LYS A 617 16.91 -6.10 -8.15
CA LYS A 617 16.35 -4.73 -8.21
C LYS A 617 15.55 -4.39 -6.96
N THR A 618 14.68 -5.31 -6.51
CA THR A 618 13.86 -5.15 -5.30
C THR A 618 14.68 -5.04 -4.02
N ARG A 619 15.80 -5.78 -3.91
CA ARG A 619 16.74 -5.66 -2.77
C ARG A 619 17.37 -4.27 -2.71
N VAL A 620 17.87 -3.79 -3.84
CA VAL A 620 18.50 -2.46 -3.95
C VAL A 620 17.46 -1.37 -3.70
N LEU A 621 16.32 -1.43 -4.37
CA LEU A 621 15.24 -0.46 -4.18
C LEU A 621 14.70 -0.48 -2.74
N GLY A 622 14.53 -1.68 -2.17
CA GLY A 622 14.13 -1.88 -0.77
C GLY A 622 15.10 -1.24 0.21
N MET A 623 16.41 -1.28 -0.07
CA MET A 623 17.41 -0.59 0.72
C MET A 623 17.19 0.93 0.72
N PHE A 624 16.97 1.54 -0.44
CA PHE A 624 16.69 2.98 -0.54
C PHE A 624 15.39 3.37 0.19
N LEU A 625 14.31 2.61 -0.06
CA LEU A 625 13.00 2.87 0.53
C LEU A 625 13.00 2.73 2.06
N ASP A 626 13.56 1.63 2.57
CA ASP A 626 13.64 1.42 4.02
C ASP A 626 14.48 2.53 4.69
N ARG A 627 15.62 2.91 4.09
CA ARG A 627 16.46 3.97 4.65
C ARG A 627 15.81 5.35 4.61
N SER A 628 15.05 5.67 3.58
CA SER A 628 14.28 6.92 3.53
C SER A 628 13.24 7.01 4.65
N THR A 629 12.60 5.88 5.00
CA THR A 629 11.64 5.82 6.12
C THR A 629 12.28 5.79 7.51
N TYR A 630 13.60 5.59 7.61
CA TYR A 630 14.38 5.85 8.83
C TYR A 630 14.87 7.29 8.92
N ALA A 631 15.12 7.93 7.79
CA ALA A 631 15.46 9.36 7.75
C ALA A 631 14.27 10.24 8.18
N VAL A 632 13.07 9.84 7.74
CA VAL A 632 11.80 10.43 8.20
C VAL A 632 10.96 9.28 8.73
N ILE A 633 10.93 9.11 10.05
CA ILE A 633 10.28 7.96 10.69
C ILE A 633 8.80 7.88 10.33
N GLU A 634 8.41 6.68 9.85
CA GLU A 634 7.03 6.33 9.56
C GLU A 634 6.66 4.99 10.19
N PRO A 635 5.37 4.80 10.56
CA PRO A 635 4.87 3.51 11.01
C PRO A 635 4.98 2.48 9.88
N ASP A 636 5.89 1.51 10.03
CA ASP A 636 6.02 0.37 9.13
C ASP A 636 4.90 -0.66 9.35
N ALA A 637 4.88 -1.72 8.53
CA ALA A 637 3.87 -2.78 8.67
C ALA A 637 3.93 -3.48 10.04
N ARG A 638 5.11 -3.61 10.64
CA ARG A 638 5.28 -4.14 11.99
C ARG A 638 4.60 -3.25 13.02
N THR A 639 4.86 -1.97 12.98
CA THR A 639 4.24 -0.96 13.86
C THR A 639 2.71 -0.99 13.73
N ARG A 640 2.20 -0.97 12.49
CA ARG A 640 0.76 -1.01 12.25
C ARG A 640 0.11 -2.33 12.72
N GLY A 641 0.77 -3.47 12.50
CA GLY A 641 0.31 -4.77 12.98
C GLY A 641 0.17 -4.82 14.50
N TYR A 642 1.12 -4.22 15.23
CA TYR A 642 1.01 -4.09 16.69
C TYR A 642 -0.11 -3.14 17.13
N LEU A 643 -0.35 -2.05 16.41
CA LEU A 643 -1.35 -1.06 16.79
C LEU A 643 -2.79 -1.47 16.45
N LYS A 644 -2.98 -2.20 15.35
CA LYS A 644 -4.32 -2.63 14.89
C LYS A 644 -4.70 -4.04 15.34
N PHE A 645 -3.75 -4.84 15.81
CA PHE A 645 -3.93 -6.23 16.27
C PHE A 645 -4.60 -7.15 15.21
N GLY A 646 -4.58 -6.80 13.94
CA GLY A 646 -5.27 -7.53 12.87
C GLY A 646 -6.80 -7.35 12.86
N LEU A 647 -7.34 -6.44 13.67
CA LEU A 647 -8.78 -6.19 13.77
C LEU A 647 -9.29 -5.43 12.54
N GLN A 648 -10.38 -5.92 11.94
CA GLN A 648 -10.97 -5.37 10.72
C GLN A 648 -11.67 -4.04 10.96
N ALA A 649 -11.68 -3.20 9.90
CA ALA A 649 -12.41 -1.95 9.89
C ALA A 649 -13.93 -2.19 9.98
N GLY A 650 -14.64 -1.28 10.69
CA GLY A 650 -16.09 -1.36 10.86
C GLY A 650 -16.57 -2.36 11.89
N THR A 651 -15.67 -3.09 12.57
CA THR A 651 -16.02 -3.85 13.78
C THR A 651 -15.91 -2.96 15.01
N GLY A 652 -16.74 -3.15 16.03
CA GLY A 652 -16.67 -2.37 17.27
C GLY A 652 -15.25 -2.34 17.88
N PRO A 653 -14.61 -3.51 18.13
CA PRO A 653 -13.22 -3.55 18.58
C PRO A 653 -12.22 -2.94 17.60
N GLY A 654 -12.43 -3.13 16.29
CA GLY A 654 -11.57 -2.59 15.24
C GLY A 654 -11.59 -1.07 15.20
N GLU A 655 -12.74 -0.43 15.33
CA GLU A 655 -12.84 1.03 15.39
C GLU A 655 -12.34 1.60 16.72
N ALA A 656 -12.63 0.95 17.85
CA ALA A 656 -12.10 1.35 19.15
C ALA A 656 -10.56 1.38 19.15
N ILE A 657 -9.91 0.34 18.63
CA ILE A 657 -8.44 0.29 18.57
C ILE A 657 -7.86 1.34 17.61
N ARG A 658 -8.57 1.67 16.50
CA ARG A 658 -8.15 2.72 15.58
C ARG A 658 -8.23 4.11 16.22
N PHE A 659 -9.24 4.41 17.01
CA PHE A 659 -9.29 5.63 17.80
C PHE A 659 -8.20 5.66 18.88
N PHE A 660 -8.00 4.56 19.60
CA PHE A 660 -6.98 4.46 20.62
C PHE A 660 -5.56 4.62 20.04
N SER A 661 -5.29 4.04 18.87
CA SER A 661 -3.98 4.10 18.21
C SER A 661 -3.76 5.39 17.40
N GLN A 662 -4.79 6.21 17.23
CA GLN A 662 -4.68 7.49 16.55
C GLN A 662 -3.62 8.38 17.23
N PHE A 663 -2.69 8.94 16.46
CA PHE A 663 -1.51 9.71 16.91
C PHE A 663 -0.43 8.90 17.66
N LYS A 664 -0.70 7.68 18.12
CA LYS A 664 0.30 6.83 18.79
C LYS A 664 1.21 6.08 17.81
N ALA A 665 0.82 6.02 16.54
CA ALA A 665 1.58 5.29 15.53
C ALA A 665 3.00 5.87 15.35
N PHE A 666 3.15 7.19 15.38
CA PHE A 666 4.45 7.84 15.23
C PHE A 666 5.36 7.65 16.46
N PRO A 667 4.93 7.92 17.71
CA PRO A 667 5.72 7.58 18.89
C PRO A 667 6.13 6.11 18.95
N TYR A 668 5.20 5.21 18.64
CA TYR A 668 5.49 3.78 18.62
C TYR A 668 6.50 3.41 17.52
N ALA A 669 6.43 4.06 16.35
CA ALA A 669 7.40 3.87 15.29
C ALA A 669 8.81 4.33 15.70
N ILE A 670 8.96 5.44 16.43
CA ILE A 670 10.26 5.88 16.95
C ILE A 670 10.81 4.87 17.96
N ILE A 671 9.99 4.41 18.90
CA ILE A 671 10.41 3.39 19.88
C ILE A 671 10.80 2.09 19.16
N ASN A 672 9.94 1.60 18.27
CA ASN A 672 10.17 0.33 17.59
C ASN A 672 11.34 0.39 16.60
N ARG A 673 11.47 1.49 15.83
CA ARG A 673 12.46 1.61 14.77
C ARG A 673 13.72 2.33 15.21
N ALA A 674 13.63 3.57 15.73
CA ALA A 674 14.82 4.35 16.08
C ALA A 674 15.52 3.79 17.33
N LEU A 675 14.79 3.58 18.42
CA LEU A 675 15.32 2.96 19.64
C LEU A 675 15.59 1.47 19.44
N GLY A 676 14.64 0.73 18.86
CA GLY A 676 14.76 -0.71 18.57
C GLY A 676 16.00 -1.04 17.75
N ARG A 677 16.36 -0.19 16.77
CA ARG A 677 17.60 -0.35 15.98
C ARG A 677 18.86 -0.24 16.86
N GLU A 678 18.90 0.69 17.79
CA GLU A 678 20.06 0.83 18.68
C GLU A 678 20.12 -0.32 19.71
N LEU A 679 18.97 -0.74 20.22
CA LEU A 679 18.91 -1.89 21.14
C LEU A 679 19.28 -3.21 20.43
N ALA A 680 19.07 -3.35 19.13
CA ALA A 680 19.49 -4.53 18.36
C ALA A 680 21.03 -4.75 18.43
N PHE A 681 21.82 -3.71 18.67
CA PHE A 681 23.26 -3.85 18.91
C PHE A 681 23.58 -4.59 20.22
N LEU A 682 22.69 -4.56 21.23
CA LEU A 682 22.87 -5.35 22.45
C LEU A 682 22.80 -6.85 22.15
N GLU A 683 21.84 -7.27 21.32
CA GLU A 683 21.72 -8.67 20.90
C GLU A 683 22.91 -9.12 20.05
N ALA A 684 23.53 -8.19 19.33
CA ALA A 684 24.77 -8.41 18.57
C ALA A 684 26.04 -8.35 19.44
N GLY A 685 25.94 -8.22 20.76
CA GLY A 685 27.06 -8.14 21.69
C GLY A 685 27.79 -6.77 21.72
N GLN A 686 27.32 -5.77 21.01
CA GLN A 686 27.95 -4.45 20.85
C GLN A 686 27.38 -3.43 21.86
N LYS A 687 27.56 -3.72 23.18
CA LYS A 687 26.96 -2.95 24.28
C LYS A 687 27.29 -1.45 24.26
N MET A 688 28.57 -1.10 24.04
CA MET A 688 29.02 0.31 24.00
C MET A 688 28.35 1.06 22.85
N ARG A 689 28.23 0.46 21.70
CA ARG A 689 27.57 1.03 20.52
C ARG A 689 26.07 1.26 20.75
N ALA A 690 25.40 0.29 21.38
CA ALA A 690 24.01 0.44 21.78
C ALA A 690 23.84 1.62 22.75
N PHE A 691 24.66 1.71 23.79
CA PHE A 691 24.60 2.81 24.73
C PHE A 691 24.83 4.17 24.05
N GLN A 692 25.87 4.30 23.22
CA GLN A 692 26.15 5.52 22.48
C GLN A 692 24.99 5.88 21.53
N GLY A 693 24.37 4.91 20.87
CA GLY A 693 23.23 5.10 19.97
C GLY A 693 22.01 5.63 20.72
N VAL A 694 21.69 5.05 21.88
CA VAL A 694 20.58 5.49 22.74
C VAL A 694 20.85 6.88 23.31
N ALA A 695 22.07 7.13 23.85
CA ALA A 695 22.44 8.43 24.37
C ALA A 695 22.32 9.54 23.30
N ASN A 696 22.84 9.29 22.10
CA ASN A 696 22.71 10.21 20.96
C ASN A 696 21.24 10.46 20.56
N LEU A 697 20.38 9.41 20.64
CA LEU A 697 18.95 9.58 20.36
C LEU A 697 18.32 10.54 21.39
N VAL A 698 18.56 10.33 22.66
CA VAL A 698 17.98 11.14 23.75
C VAL A 698 18.48 12.59 23.70
N ILE A 699 19.79 12.82 23.59
CA ILE A 699 20.39 14.15 23.57
C ILE A 699 19.93 14.94 22.33
N GLY A 700 20.02 14.32 21.16
CA GLY A 700 19.61 14.98 19.93
C GLY A 700 18.12 15.28 19.91
N SER A 701 17.30 14.37 20.42
CA SER A 701 15.86 14.60 20.57
C SER A 701 15.57 15.77 21.51
N ALA A 702 16.30 15.91 22.62
CA ALA A 702 16.14 17.03 23.54
C ALA A 702 16.53 18.37 22.86
N ILE A 703 17.63 18.42 22.11
CA ILE A 703 18.10 19.64 21.43
C ILE A 703 17.09 20.08 20.35
N PHE A 704 16.74 19.21 19.41
CA PHE A 704 15.84 19.55 18.31
C PHE A 704 14.39 19.72 18.77
N GLY A 705 14.00 19.02 19.83
CA GLY A 705 12.72 19.23 20.50
C GLY A 705 12.63 20.60 21.18
N TYR A 706 13.72 21.08 21.81
CA TYR A 706 13.77 22.43 22.38
C TYR A 706 13.68 23.50 21.28
N ILE A 707 14.37 23.31 20.15
CA ILE A 707 14.27 24.22 18.99
C ILE A 707 12.82 24.28 18.49
N SER A 708 12.15 23.14 18.35
CA SER A 708 10.74 23.07 17.94
C SER A 708 9.82 23.77 18.95
N MET A 709 10.01 23.55 20.25
CA MET A 709 9.24 24.22 21.30
C MET A 709 9.44 25.73 21.29
N THR A 710 10.68 26.17 21.18
CA THR A 710 11.04 27.59 21.10
C THR A 710 10.40 28.26 19.89
N ALA A 711 10.46 27.62 18.72
CA ALA A 711 9.79 28.10 17.52
C ALA A 711 8.27 28.26 17.72
N LYS A 712 7.62 27.30 18.40
CA LYS A 712 6.18 27.38 18.72
C LYS A 712 5.86 28.48 19.74
N ASP A 713 6.72 28.67 20.75
CA ASP A 713 6.52 29.69 21.76
C ASP A 713 6.68 31.09 21.12
N LEU A 714 7.68 31.29 20.26
CA LEU A 714 7.88 32.54 19.50
C LEU A 714 6.72 32.84 18.53
N LEU A 715 6.24 31.84 17.80
CA LEU A 715 5.06 31.97 16.92
C LEU A 715 3.80 32.36 17.69
N LYS A 716 3.72 32.05 18.98
CA LYS A 716 2.62 32.43 19.87
C LYS A 716 2.90 33.73 20.66
N GLY A 717 3.94 34.47 20.29
CA GLY A 717 4.33 35.69 21.00
C GLY A 717 4.84 35.46 22.44
N LYS A 718 5.21 34.19 22.79
CA LYS A 718 5.70 33.83 24.12
C LYS A 718 7.23 33.86 24.16
N LYS A 719 7.80 34.16 25.33
CA LYS A 719 9.24 34.04 25.54
C LYS A 719 9.67 32.56 25.49
N PRO A 720 10.89 32.26 24.97
CA PRO A 720 11.46 30.94 25.04
C PRO A 720 11.55 30.43 26.49
N ARG A 721 11.31 29.12 26.67
CA ARG A 721 11.43 28.48 28.00
C ARG A 721 12.90 28.34 28.38
N ASP A 722 13.19 28.38 29.69
CA ASP A 722 14.54 28.15 30.20
C ASP A 722 15.00 26.70 29.85
N PRO A 723 16.09 26.53 29.08
CA PRO A 723 16.60 25.22 28.68
C PRO A 723 17.14 24.36 29.83
N ILE A 724 17.59 25.01 30.93
CA ILE A 724 18.20 24.34 32.09
C ILE A 724 17.14 23.73 33.02
N ASN A 725 15.89 24.16 32.89
CA ASN A 725 14.79 23.65 33.70
C ASN A 725 14.51 22.19 33.37
N LYS A 726 14.49 21.31 34.38
CA LYS A 726 14.22 19.86 34.21
C LYS A 726 12.91 19.59 33.47
N LYS A 727 11.85 20.36 33.77
CA LYS A 727 10.56 20.20 33.05
C LYS A 727 10.70 20.54 31.56
N THR A 728 11.46 21.62 31.24
CA THR A 728 11.71 22.00 29.84
C THR A 728 12.54 20.94 29.13
N PHE A 729 13.57 20.40 29.78
CA PHE A 729 14.39 19.31 29.23
C PHE A 729 13.57 18.07 28.90
N PHE A 730 12.78 17.58 29.85
CA PHE A 730 11.90 16.42 29.60
C PHE A 730 10.84 16.70 28.53
N SER A 731 10.24 17.89 28.52
CA SER A 731 9.31 18.30 27.47
C SER A 731 9.99 18.35 26.11
N ALA A 732 11.20 18.85 26.03
CA ALA A 732 11.99 18.91 24.79
C ALA A 732 12.38 17.52 24.31
N MET A 733 12.83 16.64 25.20
CA MET A 733 13.12 15.23 24.88
C MET A 733 11.88 14.50 24.32
N LEU A 734 10.74 14.70 24.94
CA LEU A 734 9.47 14.12 24.47
C LEU A 734 9.04 14.73 23.13
N GLN A 735 9.17 16.05 22.95
CA GLN A 735 8.87 16.78 21.73
C GLN A 735 9.71 16.31 20.55
N GLY A 736 11.00 16.09 20.76
CA GLY A 736 11.94 15.65 19.72
C GLY A 736 12.08 14.14 19.58
N GLY A 737 11.72 13.38 20.62
CA GLY A 737 12.01 11.95 20.76
C GLY A 737 10.87 10.99 20.50
N GLY A 738 9.82 11.41 19.84
CA GLY A 738 8.76 10.48 19.44
C GLY A 738 7.40 10.75 20.04
N LEU A 739 7.31 11.62 20.99
CA LEU A 739 6.03 12.14 21.45
C LEU A 739 5.71 13.51 20.85
N GLY A 740 6.54 14.04 19.94
CA GLY A 740 6.53 15.39 19.41
C GLY A 740 5.18 16.09 19.30
N ILE A 741 4.38 15.65 18.35
CA ILE A 741 3.00 16.12 18.17
C ILE A 741 2.11 15.67 19.33
N TYR A 742 2.39 14.48 19.91
CA TYR A 742 1.69 13.93 21.05
C TYR A 742 1.98 14.71 22.33
N THR A 743 3.16 15.31 22.44
CA THR A 743 3.56 16.16 23.57
C THR A 743 2.74 17.45 23.62
N ASP A 744 2.46 18.07 22.46
CA ASP A 744 1.57 19.23 22.41
C ASP A 744 0.17 18.87 22.90
N PHE A 745 -0.27 17.68 22.60
CA PHE A 745 -1.53 17.14 23.06
C PHE A 745 -1.51 16.77 24.55
N LEU A 746 -0.42 16.15 25.02
CA LEU A 746 -0.24 15.79 26.42
C LEU A 746 -0.12 17.02 27.33
N PHE A 747 0.73 17.97 26.98
CA PHE A 747 0.99 19.15 27.84
C PHE A 747 -0.04 20.26 27.68
N GLY A 748 -0.70 20.36 26.51
CA GLY A 748 -1.84 21.26 26.33
C GLY A 748 -3.05 20.89 27.20
N GLN A 749 -3.18 19.61 27.55
CA GLN A 749 -4.28 19.10 28.37
C GLN A 749 -3.95 18.99 29.88
N ILE A 750 -2.71 18.76 30.24
CA ILE A 750 -2.30 18.74 31.66
C ILE A 750 -2.53 20.11 32.31
N GLN A 751 -2.47 21.21 31.55
CA GLN A 751 -2.82 22.54 32.04
C GLN A 751 -4.33 22.76 32.21
N GLN A 752 -5.19 21.87 31.66
CA GLN A 752 -6.66 21.99 31.72
C GLN A 752 -7.36 20.92 32.59
N SER A 753 -6.67 20.33 33.56
CA SER A 753 -7.27 19.42 34.58
C SER A 753 -7.98 18.16 34.06
N THR A 754 -7.58 17.58 32.95
CA THR A 754 -8.09 16.29 32.51
C THR A 754 -7.31 15.12 33.12
N SER A 755 -8.01 14.02 33.46
CA SER A 755 -7.40 12.85 34.10
C SER A 755 -6.28 12.21 33.26
N ALA A 756 -5.25 11.67 33.92
CA ALA A 756 -4.14 10.95 33.26
C ALA A 756 -4.63 9.84 32.33
N LEU A 757 -5.79 9.24 32.60
CA LEU A 757 -6.45 8.23 31.77
C LEU A 757 -6.91 8.79 30.40
N ALA A 758 -7.47 9.99 30.36
CA ALA A 758 -7.90 10.64 29.12
C ALA A 758 -6.68 10.97 28.22
N THR A 759 -5.57 11.34 28.85
CA THR A 759 -4.30 11.61 28.15
C THR A 759 -3.70 10.35 27.52
N ILE A 760 -3.76 9.22 28.20
CA ILE A 760 -3.28 7.94 27.69
C ILE A 760 -4.21 7.39 26.59
N ALA A 761 -5.50 7.63 26.70
CA ALA A 761 -6.52 7.10 25.79
C ALA A 761 -6.57 7.78 24.41
N GLY A 762 -6.05 9.01 24.30
CA GLY A 762 -5.92 9.72 23.01
C GLY A 762 -7.09 10.67 22.69
N PRO A 763 -6.99 11.43 21.56
CA PRO A 763 -7.91 12.54 21.24
C PRO A 763 -9.37 12.13 21.10
N GLY A 764 -9.65 10.93 20.60
CA GLY A 764 -11.00 10.45 20.40
C GLY A 764 -11.76 10.29 21.73
N LEU A 765 -11.09 9.72 22.75
CA LEU A 765 -11.69 9.56 24.07
C LEU A 765 -11.79 10.91 24.81
N THR A 766 -10.83 11.78 24.61
CA THR A 766 -10.84 13.13 25.19
C THR A 766 -12.01 13.96 24.65
N GLU A 767 -12.29 13.91 23.36
CA GLU A 767 -13.47 14.58 22.79
C GLU A 767 -14.77 13.93 23.28
N ALA A 768 -14.83 12.62 23.43
CA ALA A 768 -15.96 11.93 24.02
C ALA A 768 -16.22 12.37 25.48
N THR A 769 -15.15 12.57 26.29
CA THR A 769 -15.29 13.08 27.66
C THR A 769 -15.76 14.55 27.69
N LYS A 770 -15.35 15.40 26.74
CA LYS A 770 -15.84 16.77 26.59
C LYS A 770 -17.35 16.78 26.26
N VAL A 771 -17.78 15.92 25.33
CA VAL A 771 -19.19 15.76 24.98
C VAL A 771 -19.99 15.28 26.19
N ALA A 772 -19.49 14.29 26.93
CA ALA A 772 -20.14 13.83 28.17
C ALA A 772 -20.23 14.94 29.23
N ALA A 773 -19.20 15.81 29.36
CA ALA A 773 -19.21 16.96 30.24
C ALA A 773 -20.27 17.98 29.83
N ILE A 774 -20.45 18.26 28.54
CA ILE A 774 -21.51 19.12 28.00
C ILE A 774 -22.88 18.56 28.39
N PHE A 775 -23.12 17.27 28.20
CA PHE A 775 -24.35 16.61 28.62
C PHE A 775 -24.58 16.73 30.13
N ASN A 776 -23.54 16.53 30.94
CA ASN A 776 -23.62 16.68 32.39
C ASN A 776 -23.95 18.13 32.82
N TYR A 777 -23.39 19.14 32.12
CA TYR A 777 -23.77 20.54 32.38
C TYR A 777 -25.23 20.83 32.00
N ILE A 778 -25.70 20.28 30.88
CA ILE A 778 -27.11 20.42 30.45
C ILE A 778 -28.06 19.77 31.48
N THR A 779 -27.73 18.55 31.93
CA THR A 779 -28.56 17.82 32.92
C THR A 779 -28.59 18.52 34.28
N LYS A 780 -27.56 19.31 34.61
CA LYS A 780 -27.49 20.12 35.83
C LYS A 780 -28.10 21.53 35.70
N GLY A 781 -28.63 21.88 34.51
CA GLY A 781 -29.18 23.21 34.23
C GLY A 781 -28.14 24.31 34.03
N GLU A 782 -26.82 23.95 33.91
CA GLU A 782 -25.70 24.87 33.74
C GLU A 782 -25.47 25.22 32.25
N PHE A 783 -26.51 25.77 31.58
CA PHE A 783 -26.49 26.00 30.12
C PHE A 783 -25.36 26.92 29.64
N SER A 784 -24.95 27.90 30.44
CA SER A 784 -23.85 28.80 30.11
C SER A 784 -22.51 28.04 30.02
N LYS A 785 -22.24 27.13 30.96
CA LYS A 785 -21.05 26.30 30.97
C LYS A 785 -21.07 25.27 29.83
N ALA A 786 -22.24 24.66 29.58
CA ALA A 786 -22.47 23.78 28.45
C ALA A 786 -22.22 24.50 27.11
N GLY A 787 -22.74 25.71 26.91
CA GLY A 787 -22.56 26.53 25.73
C GLY A 787 -21.09 26.93 25.54
N LYS A 788 -20.41 27.40 26.59
CA LYS A 788 -18.98 27.75 26.53
C LYS A 788 -18.10 26.52 26.17
N GLN A 789 -18.37 25.39 26.80
CA GLN A 789 -17.63 24.14 26.51
C GLN A 789 -17.91 23.64 25.09
N GLY A 790 -19.16 23.74 24.63
CA GLY A 790 -19.58 23.41 23.27
C GLY A 790 -18.87 24.31 22.24
N TYR A 791 -18.87 25.64 22.46
CA TYR A 791 -18.18 26.59 21.61
C TYR A 791 -16.68 26.31 21.52
N LEU A 792 -15.99 26.07 22.65
CA LEU A 792 -14.57 25.74 22.67
C LEU A 792 -14.28 24.43 21.94
N SER A 793 -15.10 23.40 22.17
CA SER A 793 -14.95 22.12 21.45
C SER A 793 -15.12 22.28 19.94
N ILE A 794 -16.07 23.10 19.49
CA ILE A 794 -16.27 23.39 18.07
C ILE A 794 -15.06 24.16 17.51
N LYS A 795 -14.64 25.27 18.17
CA LYS A 795 -13.48 26.08 17.75
C LYS A 795 -12.21 25.24 17.63
N GLU A 796 -11.95 24.36 18.60
CA GLU A 796 -10.77 23.50 18.63
C GLU A 796 -10.78 22.39 17.56
N ASN A 797 -11.95 22.06 17.02
CA ASN A 797 -12.12 20.97 16.06
C ASN A 797 -12.43 21.42 14.62
N ILE A 798 -12.43 22.75 14.34
CA ILE A 798 -12.48 23.25 12.96
C ILE A 798 -11.09 23.13 12.32
N PRO A 799 -10.91 22.26 11.29
CA PRO A 799 -9.59 21.90 10.80
C PRO A 799 -8.74 23.08 10.32
N PHE A 800 -9.28 23.90 9.44
CA PHE A 800 -8.51 24.98 8.80
C PHE A 800 -8.20 26.15 9.74
N LEU A 801 -9.01 26.42 10.76
CA LEU A 801 -8.72 27.45 11.76
C LEU A 801 -7.53 27.07 12.66
N ASN A 802 -7.16 25.80 12.72
CA ASN A 802 -6.03 25.30 13.48
C ASN A 802 -4.71 25.27 12.70
N LEU A 803 -4.68 25.75 11.44
CA LEU A 803 -3.42 25.98 10.74
C LEU A 803 -2.58 26.99 11.55
N PHE A 804 -1.29 26.69 11.77
CA PHE A 804 -0.45 27.44 12.72
C PHE A 804 -0.42 28.94 12.44
N TYR A 805 -0.43 29.36 11.17
CA TYR A 805 -0.44 30.76 10.76
C TYR A 805 -1.83 31.42 10.89
N LEU A 806 -2.92 30.68 10.71
CA LEU A 806 -4.26 31.18 10.91
C LEU A 806 -4.61 31.24 12.40
N LYS A 807 -4.23 30.23 13.18
CA LYS A 807 -4.47 30.22 14.62
C LYS A 807 -3.81 31.40 15.31
N THR A 808 -2.60 31.75 14.91
CA THR A 808 -1.90 32.92 15.44
C THR A 808 -2.65 34.23 15.11
N ALA A 809 -3.26 34.32 13.92
CA ALA A 809 -4.05 35.50 13.50
C ALA A 809 -5.39 35.64 14.22
N PHE A 810 -6.01 34.52 14.64
CA PHE A 810 -7.33 34.50 15.30
C PHE A 810 -7.28 34.46 16.83
N ASP A 811 -6.15 34.13 17.42
CA ASP A 811 -5.96 34.16 18.89
C ASP A 811 -5.44 35.53 19.38
N TYR A 812 -5.15 36.46 18.45
CA TYR A 812 -4.94 37.89 18.69
C TYR A 812 -6.24 38.66 18.41
#